data_5b0d5b3c63a46b02ead2e24f9de4d423
#
_entry.id   5b0d5b3c63a46b02ead2e24f9de4d423
#
_cell.length_a   1.000
_cell.length_b   1.000
_cell.length_c   1.000
_cell.angle_alpha   90.00
_cell.angle_beta   90.00
_cell.angle_gamma   90.00
#
_symmetry.space_group_name_H-M   'P 1'
#
loop_
_entity.id
_entity.type
_entity.pdbx_description
1 polymer ?
#
loop_
_entity_poly.entity_id
_entity_poly.type
_entity_poly.pdbx_seq_one_letter_code
_entity_poly.pdbx_strand_id
1 'polypeptide(L)'
;QYQFEWEFSSEVESAYLSHRSQNINDSFRFKRASLTSSARLTGTLNTGNDVGWMRLPLEFIAGGKVFKSNISFEVLPTKMDMHSDLPAMYKMIDKEFPLWRFSLLEKTEQNASKGQQRGHFPLLWLANFNNLRKRFEDGLKVITQAPHSRLQSYVSYSKADRLKGRLPQRLSEKVKEDIKSKQFAKRYKVEKRQLSVNTPENRFIKMVVTNSKKCIAKFEYKLREANKAPDKQRLSNSFLNELQEWQKPLQKTLNQSFFKEVSTYTGLNRESLVLQQKTGYSAVYRVWQELKYYLDVFEEQSSVSMKSVAEIYEVWCFLEIRNILINELRFKDKTKKLNNLQLNDFLEYQLKDGFAGAFEFEREDGLKARLAHEPRFTKKGKPIKSYLVSQEPDIVLEVTLPKPNSKRFIWIFDAKYRIKTKQGRYDEDNIDTTDFVPDDAINQMHRYRDALIHINKESQSDSISKSRPIFGAFALYPGYFKQEANPQSNPYAEAIHEIGIGAFALLPSAGEKNGNYWLAEFLRKQLGDGNNSYVKDSQEIEESLYVQEAARIPYAGMKQMLYPDLVFTAALGGLAGRDKSYFERFENGSASWYHTPLATFNSATKKSKLNVLKEIRYLAIASTSAINSGTKSIKKVWPVIDCQIVARSSLTIEQAGKLKPSAEECVLFKLGKPLTLGSPVESVPHRPIDRTMKLTTLSNLEKASVFKEVEKVYSQTLN
;
A
#
# COMPACT_ATOMS: atom_id res chain seq x y z
N GLN A 1 17.01 11.78 24.66
CA GLN A 1 18.21 11.11 25.18
C GLN A 1 18.19 11.18 26.69
N TYR A 2 18.37 10.05 27.39
CA TYR A 2 18.31 9.91 28.82
C TYR A 2 19.68 9.46 29.32
N GLN A 3 20.18 10.07 30.41
CA GLN A 3 21.38 9.62 31.12
C GLN A 3 20.95 8.94 32.40
N PHE A 4 21.52 7.77 32.66
CA PHE A 4 21.25 6.96 33.85
C PHE A 4 22.53 6.73 34.63
N GLU A 5 22.41 6.80 35.96
CA GLU A 5 23.43 6.44 36.89
C GLU A 5 22.80 5.70 38.07
N TRP A 6 23.18 4.44 38.23
CA TRP A 6 22.85 3.66 39.44
C TRP A 6 24.05 3.62 40.35
N GLU A 7 23.89 4.16 41.52
CA GLU A 7 24.86 4.09 42.58
C GLU A 7 24.48 3.00 43.57
N PHE A 8 25.41 2.11 43.88
CA PHE A 8 25.18 0.98 44.76
C PHE A 8 25.70 1.31 46.14
N SER A 9 24.87 1.14 47.18
CA SER A 9 25.20 1.38 48.58
C SER A 9 26.02 0.28 49.21
N SER A 10 26.19 -0.87 48.55
CA SER A 10 26.96 -2.02 48.99
C SER A 10 28.02 -2.39 47.97
N GLU A 11 29.02 -3.20 48.35
CA GLU A 11 29.98 -3.77 47.41
C GLU A 11 29.27 -4.66 46.38
N VAL A 12 29.41 -4.29 45.10
CA VAL A 12 28.86 -5.02 43.96
C VAL A 12 30.01 -5.50 43.08
N GLU A 13 30.02 -6.79 42.80
CA GLU A 13 31.05 -7.44 41.99
C GLU A 13 30.91 -7.13 40.52
N SER A 14 29.66 -7.12 40.02
CA SER A 14 29.29 -6.78 38.66
C SER A 14 27.82 -6.32 38.57
N ALA A 15 27.50 -5.46 37.62
CA ALA A 15 26.16 -5.04 37.30
C ALA A 15 26.00 -4.84 35.79
N TYR A 16 24.89 -5.27 35.25
CA TYR A 16 24.55 -5.12 33.81
C TYR A 16 23.04 -5.07 33.61
N LEU A 17 22.63 -4.57 32.44
CA LEU A 17 21.24 -4.63 32.03
C LEU A 17 20.98 -5.92 31.24
N SER A 18 19.84 -6.56 31.49
CA SER A 18 19.37 -7.73 30.74
C SER A 18 18.17 -7.38 29.85
N HIS A 19 18.30 -6.24 29.13
CA HIS A 19 17.29 -5.81 28.17
C HIS A 19 17.33 -6.68 26.90
N ARG A 20 16.18 -6.86 26.22
CA ARG A 20 16.05 -7.64 24.97
C ARG A 20 16.89 -7.07 23.81
N SER A 21 17.12 -5.76 23.76
CA SER A 21 17.97 -5.10 22.77
C SER A 21 19.41 -5.07 23.26
N GLN A 22 20.32 -5.74 22.54
CA GLN A 22 21.74 -5.77 22.85
C GLN A 22 22.38 -4.39 22.84
N ASN A 23 21.93 -3.51 21.92
CA ASN A 23 22.43 -2.12 21.86
C ASN A 23 22.20 -1.34 23.15
N ILE A 24 21.10 -1.62 23.86
CA ILE A 24 20.82 -1.00 25.15
C ILE A 24 21.75 -1.55 26.21
N ASN A 25 21.95 -2.86 26.23
CA ASN A 25 22.87 -3.49 27.20
C ASN A 25 24.30 -2.96 27.03
N ASP A 26 24.75 -2.81 25.78
CA ASP A 26 26.10 -2.35 25.45
C ASP A 26 26.31 -0.83 25.72
N SER A 27 25.22 -0.08 25.85
CA SER A 27 25.29 1.37 26.17
C SER A 27 25.56 1.67 27.65
N PHE A 28 25.53 0.64 28.51
CA PHE A 28 25.75 0.77 29.94
C PHE A 28 27.09 0.14 30.35
N ARG A 29 27.80 0.84 31.22
CA ARG A 29 29.13 0.44 31.73
C ARG A 29 29.15 0.42 33.25
N PHE A 30 29.59 -0.70 33.79
CA PHE A 30 29.78 -0.86 35.24
C PHE A 30 31.17 -0.42 35.65
N LYS A 31 31.23 0.38 36.72
CA LYS A 31 32.47 0.78 37.40
C LYS A 31 32.44 0.27 38.83
N ARG A 32 33.43 -0.51 39.19
CA ARG A 32 33.57 -1.04 40.56
C ARG A 32 33.82 0.06 41.58
N ALA A 33 33.49 -0.22 42.84
CA ALA A 33 33.81 0.66 43.94
C ALA A 33 35.34 0.86 44.06
N SER A 34 35.74 2.06 44.45
CA SER A 34 37.12 2.43 44.76
C SER A 34 37.16 3.05 46.16
N LEU A 35 38.35 3.35 46.67
CA LEU A 35 38.51 3.99 47.99
C LEU A 35 37.75 5.32 48.13
N THR A 36 37.44 5.99 47.02
CA THR A 36 36.82 7.31 46.98
C THR A 36 35.46 7.36 46.31
N SER A 37 34.97 6.25 45.76
CA SER A 37 33.68 6.23 45.02
C SER A 37 32.99 4.87 45.15
N SER A 38 31.68 4.91 45.34
CA SER A 38 30.80 3.73 45.30
C SER A 38 30.76 3.06 43.93
N ALA A 39 30.37 1.80 43.90
CA ALA A 39 30.11 1.09 42.61
C ALA A 39 28.97 1.75 41.85
N ARG A 40 29.14 1.91 40.54
CA ARG A 40 28.15 2.62 39.70
C ARG A 40 27.93 1.87 38.36
N LEU A 41 26.69 1.86 37.89
CA LEU A 41 26.37 1.52 36.52
C LEU A 41 25.87 2.78 35.80
N THR A 42 26.59 3.22 34.78
CA THR A 42 26.29 4.46 34.05
C THR A 42 26.03 4.15 32.58
N GLY A 43 25.10 4.86 31.96
CA GLY A 43 24.81 4.69 30.54
C GLY A 43 23.94 5.80 29.99
N THR A 44 23.91 5.86 28.64
CA THR A 44 23.11 6.82 27.92
C THR A 44 22.15 6.06 27.00
N LEU A 45 20.86 6.36 27.11
CA LEU A 45 19.81 5.76 26.33
C LEU A 45 19.25 6.77 25.33
N ASN A 46 19.19 6.38 24.05
CA ASN A 46 18.48 7.12 23.02
C ASN A 46 17.29 6.28 22.56
N THR A 47 16.09 6.76 22.83
CA THR A 47 14.83 6.09 22.44
C THR A 47 14.43 6.38 20.98
N GLY A 48 15.06 7.39 20.34
CA GLY A 48 14.69 7.78 18.97
C GLY A 48 13.22 8.22 18.88
N ASN A 49 12.46 7.57 18.01
CA ASN A 49 11.00 7.77 17.84
C ASN A 49 10.17 6.69 18.55
N ASP A 50 10.78 5.86 19.39
CA ASP A 50 10.06 4.83 20.15
C ASP A 50 9.32 5.49 21.31
N VAL A 51 8.04 5.20 21.45
CA VAL A 51 7.17 5.70 22.53
C VAL A 51 6.57 4.54 23.30
N GLY A 52 6.21 4.80 24.56
CA GLY A 52 5.63 3.81 25.45
C GLY A 52 6.52 3.50 26.64
N TRP A 53 6.31 2.36 27.26
CA TRP A 53 7.04 1.98 28.45
C TRP A 53 8.44 1.46 28.13
N MET A 54 9.45 2.14 28.65
CA MET A 54 10.82 1.66 28.70
C MET A 54 11.06 0.96 30.03
N ARG A 55 11.50 -0.30 29.96
CA ARG A 55 11.83 -1.11 31.13
C ARG A 55 13.29 -1.51 31.05
N LEU A 56 14.03 -1.16 32.07
CA LEU A 56 15.47 -1.45 32.20
C LEU A 56 15.66 -2.49 33.31
N PRO A 57 15.68 -3.79 32.98
CA PRO A 57 15.95 -4.84 33.95
C PRO A 57 17.45 -4.83 34.30
N LEU A 58 17.73 -4.52 35.55
CA LEU A 58 19.08 -4.48 36.14
C LEU A 58 19.35 -5.80 36.87
N GLU A 59 20.43 -6.46 36.53
CA GLU A 59 20.97 -7.60 37.28
C GLU A 59 22.34 -7.21 37.88
N PHE A 60 22.54 -7.48 39.18
CA PHE A 60 23.81 -7.24 39.83
C PHE A 60 24.15 -8.35 40.83
N ILE A 61 25.45 -8.55 41.05
CA ILE A 61 25.99 -9.56 41.94
C ILE A 61 26.61 -8.88 43.14
N ALA A 62 26.16 -9.24 44.33
CA ALA A 62 26.72 -8.78 45.59
C ALA A 62 26.81 -9.97 46.55
N GLY A 63 28.02 -10.17 47.14
CA GLY A 63 28.27 -11.29 48.04
C GLY A 63 27.98 -12.65 47.41
N GLY A 64 28.28 -12.85 46.12
CA GLY A 64 28.05 -14.08 45.37
C GLY A 64 26.57 -14.39 45.05
N LYS A 65 25.62 -13.49 45.38
CA LYS A 65 24.20 -13.66 45.09
C LYS A 65 23.76 -12.71 43.95
N VAL A 66 22.90 -13.19 43.09
CA VAL A 66 22.32 -12.41 42.00
C VAL A 66 21.06 -11.71 42.45
N PHE A 67 21.03 -10.40 42.31
CA PHE A 67 19.90 -9.55 42.61
C PHE A 67 19.33 -9.00 41.29
N LYS A 68 17.98 -8.87 41.20
CA LYS A 68 17.29 -8.30 40.05
C LYS A 68 16.45 -7.11 40.49
N SER A 69 16.60 -6.00 39.79
CA SER A 69 15.80 -4.79 39.95
C SER A 69 15.27 -4.34 38.59
N ASN A 70 14.28 -3.50 38.56
CA ASN A 70 13.70 -3.00 37.31
C ASN A 70 13.29 -1.54 37.46
N ILE A 71 13.74 -0.69 36.52
CA ILE A 71 13.25 0.67 36.39
C ILE A 71 12.34 0.72 35.18
N SER A 72 11.19 1.38 35.33
CA SER A 72 10.22 1.58 34.27
C SER A 72 9.83 3.05 34.20
N PHE A 73 9.87 3.62 33.00
CA PHE A 73 9.40 4.99 32.74
C PHE A 73 8.69 5.05 31.39
N GLU A 74 7.80 6.02 31.24
CA GLU A 74 7.07 6.21 30.00
C GLU A 74 7.75 7.22 29.10
N VAL A 75 8.02 6.84 27.85
CA VAL A 75 8.53 7.71 26.80
C VAL A 75 7.35 8.31 26.05
N LEU A 76 7.14 9.61 26.17
CA LEU A 76 6.03 10.30 25.53
C LEU A 76 6.46 10.88 24.16
N PRO A 77 5.56 10.89 23.16
CA PRO A 77 5.81 11.59 21.91
C PRO A 77 5.76 13.11 22.15
N THR A 78 6.66 13.84 21.50
CA THR A 78 6.74 15.30 21.64
C THR A 78 5.96 16.06 20.57
N LYS A 79 5.39 15.37 19.58
CA LYS A 79 4.83 15.97 18.36
C LYS A 79 3.34 15.68 18.14
N MET A 80 2.76 14.84 18.97
CA MET A 80 1.35 14.48 18.96
C MET A 80 0.89 14.09 20.35
N ASP A 81 -0.43 14.05 20.57
CA ASP A 81 -0.99 13.56 21.83
C ASP A 81 -1.00 12.03 21.87
N MET A 82 -0.28 11.47 22.88
CA MET A 82 -0.23 10.02 23.06
C MET A 82 -1.58 9.40 23.42
N HIS A 83 -2.46 10.16 24.06
CA HIS A 83 -3.72 9.64 24.59
C HIS A 83 -4.91 9.82 23.65
N SER A 84 -4.83 10.70 22.67
CA SER A 84 -5.86 10.96 21.67
C SER A 84 -5.43 10.55 20.25
N ASP A 85 -4.31 11.11 19.75
CA ASP A 85 -3.90 10.93 18.35
C ASP A 85 -3.41 9.49 18.09
N LEU A 86 -2.52 8.98 18.93
CA LEU A 86 -1.94 7.65 18.74
C LEU A 86 -2.99 6.52 18.79
N PRO A 87 -3.96 6.51 19.75
CA PRO A 87 -5.05 5.56 19.72
C PRO A 87 -5.95 5.66 18.48
N ALA A 88 -6.16 6.89 17.95
CA ALA A 88 -6.94 7.07 16.74
C ALA A 88 -6.22 6.47 15.51
N MET A 89 -4.90 6.66 15.41
CA MET A 89 -4.07 6.00 14.39
C MET A 89 -4.14 4.48 14.49
N TYR A 90 -4.00 3.93 15.71
CA TYR A 90 -4.11 2.49 15.94
C TYR A 90 -5.46 1.93 15.52
N LYS A 91 -6.54 2.61 15.85
CA LYS A 91 -7.90 2.17 15.49
C LYS A 91 -8.07 2.08 13.98
N MET A 92 -7.50 3.02 13.22
CA MET A 92 -7.55 3.03 11.77
C MET A 92 -6.69 1.90 11.18
N ILE A 93 -5.45 1.77 11.65
CA ILE A 93 -4.51 0.76 11.18
C ILE A 93 -5.02 -0.65 11.49
N ASP A 94 -5.49 -0.91 12.71
CA ASP A 94 -5.98 -2.23 13.12
C ASP A 94 -7.24 -2.66 12.35
N LYS A 95 -8.02 -1.71 11.85
CA LYS A 95 -9.19 -2.01 11.01
C LYS A 95 -8.80 -2.58 9.65
N GLU A 96 -7.74 -2.06 9.04
CA GLU A 96 -7.28 -2.45 7.70
C GLU A 96 -6.17 -3.51 7.76
N PHE A 97 -5.24 -3.36 8.68
CA PHE A 97 -4.07 -4.22 8.84
C PHE A 97 -3.95 -4.75 10.27
N PRO A 98 -4.81 -5.71 10.67
CA PRO A 98 -4.74 -6.29 12.01
C PRO A 98 -3.33 -6.82 12.30
N LEU A 99 -2.78 -6.46 13.47
CA LEU A 99 -1.48 -6.93 13.98
C LEU A 99 -0.23 -6.32 13.32
N TRP A 100 -0.36 -5.50 12.28
CA TRP A 100 0.80 -4.89 11.61
C TRP A 100 1.65 -4.02 12.56
N ARG A 101 1.04 -3.33 13.50
CA ARG A 101 1.72 -2.40 14.42
C ARG A 101 2.64 -3.04 15.46
N PHE A 102 2.61 -4.36 15.61
CA PHE A 102 3.43 -5.05 16.60
C PHE A 102 4.82 -5.39 16.05
N SER A 103 5.84 -5.17 16.87
CA SER A 103 7.24 -5.40 16.52
C SER A 103 8.00 -6.11 17.65
N LEU A 104 9.02 -6.86 17.30
CA LEU A 104 9.95 -7.49 18.23
C LEU A 104 11.26 -6.69 18.38
N LEU A 105 11.53 -5.75 17.47
CA LEU A 105 12.81 -5.05 17.37
C LEU A 105 12.86 -3.76 18.17
N GLU A 106 11.71 -3.20 18.56
CA GLU A 106 11.65 -1.90 19.20
C GLU A 106 12.13 -1.91 20.65
N LYS A 107 12.67 -0.76 21.10
CA LYS A 107 13.26 -0.60 22.42
C LYS A 107 12.22 -0.41 23.53
N THR A 108 11.08 0.18 23.17
CA THR A 108 9.98 0.48 24.11
C THR A 108 8.86 -0.54 24.03
N GLU A 109 8.05 -0.58 25.07
CA GLU A 109 6.91 -1.47 25.19
C GLU A 109 5.64 -0.66 25.41
N GLN A 110 4.53 -1.12 24.88
CA GLN A 110 3.23 -0.55 25.20
C GLN A 110 2.35 -1.58 25.88
N ASN A 111 1.62 -1.15 26.89
CA ASN A 111 0.62 -2.00 27.52
C ASN A 111 -0.53 -2.22 26.54
N ALA A 112 -0.69 -3.44 26.07
CA ALA A 112 -1.79 -3.82 25.18
C ALA A 112 -3.17 -3.70 25.85
N SER A 113 -3.23 -3.43 27.16
CA SER A 113 -4.46 -3.17 27.91
C SER A 113 -4.22 -2.21 29.07
N LYS A 114 -5.11 -1.24 29.27
CA LYS A 114 -5.21 -0.40 30.48
C LYS A 114 -5.71 -1.19 31.71
N GLY A 115 -5.43 -2.47 31.83
CA GLY A 115 -5.84 -3.31 32.94
C GLY A 115 -4.65 -3.77 33.77
N GLN A 116 -4.75 -3.72 35.07
CA GLN A 116 -3.73 -4.15 36.06
C GLN A 116 -3.39 -5.66 36.01
N GLN A 117 -3.95 -6.43 35.09
CA GLN A 117 -3.60 -7.83 34.90
C GLN A 117 -2.63 -7.96 33.73
N ARG A 118 -1.39 -8.33 34.07
CA ARG A 118 -0.34 -8.79 33.12
C ARG A 118 -0.86 -10.01 32.36
N GLY A 119 -1.56 -9.81 31.28
CA GLY A 119 -2.00 -10.87 30.39
C GLY A 119 -0.93 -11.07 29.31
N HIS A 120 -0.25 -12.20 29.34
CA HIS A 120 0.53 -12.68 28.19
C HIS A 120 -0.39 -12.76 26.98
N PHE A 121 -0.18 -11.90 25.99
CA PHE A 121 -1.02 -11.84 24.79
C PHE A 121 -0.20 -12.15 23.56
N PRO A 122 -0.14 -13.40 23.12
CA PRO A 122 0.61 -13.78 21.95
C PRO A 122 -0.20 -13.52 20.67
N LEU A 123 -0.52 -12.25 20.41
CA LEU A 123 -1.13 -11.81 19.15
C LEU A 123 -0.27 -12.20 17.94
N LEU A 124 1.05 -12.11 18.08
CA LEU A 124 1.99 -12.54 17.04
C LEU A 124 1.89 -14.03 16.74
N TRP A 125 1.71 -14.86 17.77
CA TRP A 125 1.48 -16.29 17.54
C TRP A 125 0.18 -16.54 16.77
N LEU A 126 -0.92 -15.85 17.12
CA LEU A 126 -2.19 -15.97 16.40
C LEU A 126 -2.08 -15.51 14.95
N ALA A 127 -1.39 -14.40 14.71
CA ALA A 127 -1.20 -13.87 13.38
C ALA A 127 -0.38 -14.82 12.50
N ASN A 128 0.70 -15.35 13.04
CA ASN A 128 1.50 -16.36 12.34
C ASN A 128 0.72 -17.65 12.13
N PHE A 129 -0.04 -18.10 13.12
CA PHE A 129 -0.89 -19.25 12.96
C PHE A 129 -1.92 -19.04 11.83
N ASN A 130 -2.53 -17.87 11.73
CA ASN A 130 -3.45 -17.55 10.64
C ASN A 130 -2.79 -17.66 9.26
N ASN A 131 -1.57 -17.15 9.10
CA ASN A 131 -0.83 -17.25 7.84
C ASN A 131 -0.40 -18.68 7.51
N LEU A 132 0.02 -19.41 8.51
CA LEU A 132 0.52 -20.78 8.35
C LEU A 132 -0.62 -21.82 8.33
N ARG A 133 -1.83 -21.46 8.75
CA ARG A 133 -2.98 -22.35 8.94
C ARG A 133 -3.28 -23.19 7.71
N LYS A 134 -3.38 -22.58 6.54
CA LYS A 134 -3.69 -23.32 5.31
C LYS A 134 -2.65 -24.39 5.01
N ARG A 135 -1.36 -24.04 5.12
CA ARG A 135 -0.24 -24.97 4.93
C ARG A 135 -0.21 -26.06 6.00
N PHE A 136 -0.58 -25.71 7.23
CA PHE A 136 -0.71 -26.65 8.34
C PHE A 136 -1.83 -27.66 8.10
N GLU A 137 -3.04 -27.18 7.77
CA GLU A 137 -4.21 -28.01 7.48
C GLU A 137 -4.00 -28.92 6.28
N ASP A 138 -3.40 -28.43 5.20
CA ASP A 138 -3.10 -29.23 4.02
C ASP A 138 -2.03 -30.30 4.32
N GLY A 139 -1.00 -29.98 5.10
CA GLY A 139 -0.05 -30.96 5.60
C GLY A 139 -0.71 -32.04 6.44
N LEU A 140 -1.63 -31.68 7.33
CA LEU A 140 -2.39 -32.64 8.17
C LEU A 140 -3.32 -33.53 7.34
N LYS A 141 -3.96 -33.01 6.27
CA LYS A 141 -4.77 -33.83 5.35
C LYS A 141 -3.93 -34.93 4.70
N VAL A 142 -2.72 -34.59 4.21
CA VAL A 142 -1.80 -35.57 3.62
C VAL A 142 -1.41 -36.63 4.63
N ILE A 143 -1.09 -36.26 5.88
CA ILE A 143 -0.75 -37.17 6.95
C ILE A 143 -1.91 -38.11 7.30
N THR A 144 -3.12 -37.60 7.38
CA THR A 144 -4.32 -38.38 7.72
C THR A 144 -4.68 -39.39 6.63
N GLN A 145 -4.40 -39.09 5.35
CA GLN A 145 -4.61 -40.00 4.23
C GLN A 145 -3.56 -41.12 4.17
N ALA A 146 -2.30 -40.84 4.51
CA ALA A 146 -1.19 -41.76 4.43
C ALA A 146 -0.28 -41.65 5.67
N PRO A 147 -0.73 -42.09 6.85
CA PRO A 147 0.05 -42.01 8.07
C PRO A 147 1.33 -42.85 7.95
N HIS A 148 2.40 -42.36 8.57
CA HIS A 148 3.66 -43.11 8.61
C HIS A 148 3.53 -44.31 9.52
N SER A 149 3.90 -45.50 9.03
CA SER A 149 3.91 -46.76 9.80
C SER A 149 5.29 -47.39 9.76
N ARG A 150 5.65 -48.04 10.84
CA ARG A 150 6.90 -48.86 10.95
C ARG A 150 6.57 -50.24 11.44
N LEU A 151 7.38 -51.21 11.00
CA LEU A 151 7.36 -52.52 11.57
C LEU A 151 7.92 -52.44 13.00
N GLN A 152 7.08 -52.70 13.97
CA GLN A 152 7.45 -52.79 15.38
C GLN A 152 7.41 -54.24 15.85
N SER A 153 8.40 -54.65 16.62
CA SER A 153 8.40 -55.94 17.25
C SER A 153 7.52 -55.90 18.51
N TYR A 154 6.63 -56.83 18.62
CA TYR A 154 5.88 -57.06 19.83
C TYR A 154 6.06 -58.50 20.32
N VAL A 155 6.04 -58.63 21.61
CA VAL A 155 6.16 -59.97 22.26
C VAL A 155 4.81 -60.66 22.24
N SER A 156 4.75 -61.84 21.64
CA SER A 156 3.57 -62.68 21.62
C SER A 156 3.92 -64.04 22.28
N TYR A 157 3.02 -64.54 23.10
CA TYR A 157 3.15 -65.84 23.71
C TYR A 157 2.31 -66.86 22.93
N SER A 158 3.00 -67.80 22.22
CA SER A 158 2.32 -68.74 21.35
C SER A 158 2.68 -70.18 21.78
N LYS A 159 1.73 -71.10 21.69
CA LYS A 159 2.01 -72.55 21.89
C LYS A 159 2.86 -73.08 20.75
N ALA A 160 3.53 -74.26 20.97
CA ALA A 160 4.44 -74.86 19.98
C ALA A 160 3.78 -75.12 18.63
N ASP A 161 2.50 -75.49 18.57
CA ASP A 161 1.71 -75.78 17.38
C ASP A 161 1.42 -74.47 16.51
N ARG A 162 1.49 -73.31 17.14
CA ARG A 162 1.24 -72.01 16.48
C ARG A 162 2.49 -71.24 16.11
N LEU A 163 3.71 -71.87 16.34
CA LEU A 163 4.97 -71.23 15.96
C LEU A 163 5.19 -71.43 14.45
N LYS A 164 5.25 -70.36 13.69
CA LYS A 164 5.49 -70.40 12.24
C LYS A 164 6.83 -69.73 11.91
N GLY A 165 7.52 -70.23 10.90
CA GLY A 165 8.75 -69.65 10.39
C GLY A 165 10.01 -70.14 11.09
N ARG A 166 11.19 -69.56 10.70
CA ARG A 166 12.50 -69.93 11.25
C ARG A 166 12.64 -69.35 12.66
N LEU A 167 12.68 -70.26 13.65
CA LEU A 167 12.84 -69.88 15.06
C LEU A 167 14.32 -69.64 15.39
N PRO A 168 14.64 -68.72 16.32
CA PRO A 168 15.99 -68.64 16.90
C PRO A 168 16.44 -69.99 17.49
N GLN A 169 17.70 -70.32 17.32
CA GLN A 169 18.21 -71.62 17.65
C GLN A 169 17.89 -72.05 19.09
N ARG A 170 18.16 -71.22 20.08
CA ARG A 170 17.82 -71.44 21.51
C ARG A 170 16.34 -71.70 21.76
N LEU A 171 15.45 -71.03 21.03
CA LEU A 171 14.02 -71.22 21.17
C LEU A 171 13.61 -72.56 20.52
N SER A 172 14.22 -72.92 19.37
CA SER A 172 13.98 -74.18 18.68
C SER A 172 14.38 -75.37 19.52
N GLU A 173 15.54 -75.29 20.17
CA GLU A 173 16.05 -76.34 21.08
C GLU A 173 15.10 -76.50 22.29
N LYS A 174 14.72 -75.41 22.94
CA LYS A 174 13.80 -75.42 24.10
C LYS A 174 12.41 -75.98 23.74
N VAL A 175 11.89 -75.63 22.56
CA VAL A 175 10.61 -76.17 22.05
C VAL A 175 10.71 -77.67 21.81
N LYS A 176 11.82 -78.15 21.25
CA LYS A 176 12.06 -79.56 21.04
C LYS A 176 12.20 -80.42 22.36
N GLU A 177 12.88 -79.87 23.37
CA GLU A 177 12.95 -80.41 24.70
C GLU A 177 11.62 -80.52 25.39
N ASP A 178 10.84 -79.41 25.38
CA ASP A 178 9.53 -79.37 26.02
C ASP A 178 8.53 -80.31 25.32
N ILE A 179 8.61 -80.47 23.98
CA ILE A 179 7.81 -81.46 23.25
C ILE A 179 8.20 -82.89 23.63
N LYS A 180 9.50 -83.20 23.75
CA LYS A 180 9.98 -84.50 24.21
C LYS A 180 9.50 -84.80 25.66
N SER A 181 9.40 -83.75 26.48
CA SER A 181 8.91 -83.85 27.88
C SER A 181 7.40 -83.81 27.98
N LYS A 182 6.64 -83.93 26.84
CA LYS A 182 5.18 -83.90 26.75
C LYS A 182 4.52 -82.62 27.30
N GLN A 183 5.23 -81.46 27.37
CA GLN A 183 4.69 -80.14 27.85
C GLN A 183 4.03 -79.35 26.72
N PHE A 184 2.99 -79.87 26.09
CA PHE A 184 2.31 -79.24 24.93
C PHE A 184 1.53 -77.94 25.23
N ALA A 185 1.18 -77.70 26.49
CA ALA A 185 0.44 -76.50 26.88
C ALA A 185 1.35 -75.28 27.10
N LYS A 186 2.66 -75.42 27.05
CA LYS A 186 3.64 -74.38 27.33
C LYS A 186 3.62 -73.33 26.25
N ARG A 187 3.67 -72.02 26.64
CA ARG A 187 3.70 -70.90 25.73
C ARG A 187 5.13 -70.34 25.68
N TYR A 188 5.57 -70.03 24.44
CA TYR A 188 6.89 -69.49 24.16
C TYR A 188 6.80 -68.04 23.79
N LYS A 189 7.74 -67.26 24.29
CA LYS A 189 7.89 -65.82 23.95
C LYS A 189 8.47 -65.75 22.54
N VAL A 190 7.67 -65.14 21.63
CA VAL A 190 8.08 -64.94 20.23
C VAL A 190 7.93 -63.48 19.88
N GLU A 191 8.95 -62.96 19.29
CA GLU A 191 8.90 -61.60 18.74
C GLU A 191 8.25 -61.65 17.35
N LYS A 192 7.11 -61.00 17.22
CA LYS A 192 6.42 -60.80 15.93
C LYS A 192 6.58 -59.34 15.52
N ARG A 193 6.63 -59.10 14.21
CA ARG A 193 6.64 -57.74 13.66
C ARG A 193 5.27 -57.41 13.12
N GLN A 194 4.75 -56.28 13.51
CA GLN A 194 3.47 -55.73 13.03
C GLN A 194 3.67 -54.26 12.61
N LEU A 195 3.01 -53.90 11.53
CA LEU A 195 2.94 -52.49 11.14
C LEU A 195 2.18 -51.71 12.21
N SER A 196 2.83 -50.73 12.78
CA SER A 196 2.24 -49.83 13.79
C SER A 196 2.35 -48.38 13.32
N VAL A 197 1.24 -47.65 13.47
CA VAL A 197 1.19 -46.23 13.28
C VAL A 197 1.69 -45.43 14.51
N ASN A 198 1.92 -46.12 15.63
CA ASN A 198 2.44 -45.49 16.86
C ASN A 198 3.95 -45.25 16.76
N THR A 199 4.34 -44.40 15.80
CA THR A 199 5.72 -44.01 15.54
C THR A 199 6.09 -42.71 16.26
N PRO A 200 7.36 -42.44 16.56
CA PRO A 200 7.79 -41.18 17.17
C PRO A 200 7.33 -39.97 16.37
N GLU A 201 7.32 -40.07 15.04
CA GLU A 201 6.89 -39.01 14.14
C GLU A 201 5.39 -38.71 14.31
N ASN A 202 4.53 -39.73 14.35
CA ASN A 202 3.09 -39.53 14.57
C ASN A 202 2.78 -38.99 15.97
N ARG A 203 3.54 -39.43 17.00
CA ARG A 203 3.47 -38.87 18.34
C ARG A 203 3.80 -37.38 18.35
N PHE A 204 4.85 -37.01 17.59
CA PHE A 204 5.23 -35.62 17.40
C PHE A 204 4.08 -34.84 16.75
N ILE A 205 3.51 -35.28 15.63
CA ILE A 205 2.40 -34.63 14.96
C ILE A 205 1.19 -34.48 15.91
N LYS A 206 0.85 -35.52 16.66
CA LYS A 206 -0.24 -35.47 17.66
C LYS A 206 0.02 -34.40 18.71
N MET A 207 1.23 -34.29 19.21
CA MET A 207 1.65 -33.24 20.16
C MET A 207 1.50 -31.85 19.56
N VAL A 208 1.98 -31.63 18.33
CA VAL A 208 1.89 -30.35 17.62
C VAL A 208 0.42 -29.90 17.48
N VAL A 209 -0.45 -30.78 16.99
CA VAL A 209 -1.87 -30.47 16.80
C VAL A 209 -2.56 -30.18 18.14
N THR A 210 -2.25 -30.98 19.18
CA THR A 210 -2.81 -30.82 20.52
C THR A 210 -2.39 -29.47 21.14
N ASN A 211 -1.10 -29.13 21.05
CA ASN A 211 -0.58 -27.89 21.62
C ASN A 211 -1.11 -26.68 20.86
N SER A 212 -1.11 -26.71 19.53
CA SER A 212 -1.67 -25.61 18.73
C SER A 212 -3.15 -25.36 19.06
N LYS A 213 -3.96 -26.44 19.16
CA LYS A 213 -5.36 -26.31 19.58
C LYS A 213 -5.50 -25.73 20.99
N LYS A 214 -4.70 -26.23 21.97
CA LYS A 214 -4.72 -25.70 23.33
C LYS A 214 -4.36 -24.23 23.40
N CYS A 215 -3.37 -23.78 22.62
CA CYS A 215 -2.99 -22.39 22.54
C CYS A 215 -4.15 -21.53 22.02
N ILE A 216 -4.76 -21.89 20.89
CA ILE A 216 -5.91 -21.14 20.33
C ILE A 216 -7.06 -21.09 21.33
N ALA A 217 -7.41 -22.20 21.96
CA ALA A 217 -8.49 -22.27 22.97
C ALA A 217 -8.20 -21.38 24.18
N LYS A 218 -6.94 -21.37 24.67
CA LYS A 218 -6.53 -20.52 25.78
C LYS A 218 -6.64 -19.04 25.41
N PHE A 219 -6.30 -18.67 24.15
CA PHE A 219 -6.42 -17.31 23.65
C PHE A 219 -7.87 -16.89 23.51
N GLU A 220 -8.68 -17.69 22.83
CA GLU A 220 -10.09 -17.43 22.68
C GLU A 220 -10.75 -17.18 24.05
N TYR A 221 -10.49 -18.04 25.01
CA TYR A 221 -11.03 -17.90 26.35
C TYR A 221 -10.62 -16.58 27.01
N LYS A 222 -9.31 -16.26 27.01
CA LYS A 222 -8.81 -15.01 27.60
C LYS A 222 -9.37 -13.77 26.91
N LEU A 223 -9.51 -13.81 25.57
CA LEU A 223 -10.08 -12.72 24.80
C LEU A 223 -11.55 -12.51 25.11
N ARG A 224 -12.32 -13.59 25.22
CA ARG A 224 -13.74 -13.49 25.60
C ARG A 224 -13.91 -12.94 27.02
N GLU A 225 -13.08 -13.38 27.98
CA GLU A 225 -13.08 -12.85 29.34
C GLU A 225 -12.74 -11.36 29.36
N ALA A 226 -11.69 -10.93 28.63
CA ALA A 226 -11.30 -9.53 28.55
C ALA A 226 -12.34 -8.65 27.84
N ASN A 227 -13.16 -9.24 26.96
CA ASN A 227 -14.18 -8.53 26.17
C ASN A 227 -15.56 -8.48 26.84
N LYS A 228 -15.76 -9.11 28.04
CA LYS A 228 -17.04 -9.14 28.72
C LYS A 228 -17.52 -7.79 29.26
N ALA A 229 -16.61 -6.89 29.60
CA ALA A 229 -16.97 -5.58 30.13
C ALA A 229 -17.42 -4.64 29.00
N PRO A 230 -18.57 -3.93 29.09
CA PRO A 230 -19.10 -3.05 28.06
C PRO A 230 -18.08 -1.98 27.61
N ASP A 231 -17.33 -1.40 28.54
CA ASP A 231 -16.34 -0.36 28.32
C ASP A 231 -15.04 -0.89 27.66
N LYS A 232 -14.91 -2.21 27.56
CA LYS A 232 -13.72 -2.90 27.06
C LYS A 232 -13.95 -3.71 25.79
N GLN A 233 -15.14 -3.64 25.18
CA GLN A 233 -15.45 -4.35 23.93
C GLN A 233 -14.64 -3.79 22.76
N ARG A 234 -13.40 -4.25 22.64
CA ARG A 234 -12.48 -3.87 21.55
C ARG A 234 -12.43 -4.87 20.41
N LEU A 235 -12.88 -6.09 20.65
CA LEU A 235 -12.85 -7.18 19.69
C LEU A 235 -14.26 -7.51 19.23
N SER A 236 -14.42 -7.67 17.91
CA SER A 236 -15.70 -8.07 17.35
C SER A 236 -16.03 -9.53 17.69
N ASN A 237 -17.30 -9.82 17.93
CA ASN A 237 -17.75 -11.20 18.12
C ASN A 237 -17.47 -12.08 16.90
N SER A 238 -17.45 -11.52 15.69
CA SER A 238 -17.07 -12.24 14.48
C SER A 238 -15.65 -12.76 14.54
N PHE A 239 -14.69 -11.97 15.02
CA PHE A 239 -13.29 -12.39 15.19
C PHE A 239 -13.15 -13.49 16.26
N LEU A 240 -13.85 -13.37 17.39
CA LEU A 240 -13.84 -14.39 18.42
C LEU A 240 -14.43 -15.72 17.94
N ASN A 241 -15.48 -15.65 17.13
CA ASN A 241 -16.07 -16.84 16.50
C ASN A 241 -15.15 -17.44 15.43
N GLU A 242 -14.39 -16.62 14.69
CA GLU A 242 -13.38 -17.08 13.75
C GLU A 242 -12.28 -17.91 14.45
N LEU A 243 -11.80 -17.49 15.62
CA LEU A 243 -10.85 -18.27 16.44
C LEU A 243 -11.42 -19.63 16.83
N GLN A 244 -12.71 -19.70 17.09
CA GLN A 244 -13.39 -20.96 17.37
C GLN A 244 -13.43 -21.86 16.13
N GLU A 245 -13.70 -21.27 14.94
CA GLU A 245 -13.67 -22.00 13.68
C GLU A 245 -12.27 -22.58 13.36
N TRP A 246 -11.19 -21.90 13.74
CA TRP A 246 -9.83 -22.40 13.55
C TRP A 246 -9.52 -23.69 14.32
N GLN A 247 -10.25 -23.92 15.42
CA GLN A 247 -10.07 -25.12 16.21
C GLN A 247 -10.74 -26.37 15.61
N LYS A 248 -11.79 -26.19 14.80
CA LYS A 248 -12.57 -27.31 14.21
C LYS A 248 -11.73 -28.28 13.37
N PRO A 249 -10.89 -27.81 12.39
CA PRO A 249 -10.03 -28.69 11.61
C PRO A 249 -9.05 -29.50 12.48
N LEU A 250 -8.47 -28.86 13.50
CA LEU A 250 -7.54 -29.51 14.44
C LEU A 250 -8.24 -30.58 15.26
N GLN A 251 -9.44 -30.31 15.76
CA GLN A 251 -10.25 -31.29 16.48
C GLN A 251 -10.63 -32.46 15.57
N LYS A 252 -11.04 -32.18 14.31
CA LYS A 252 -11.36 -33.23 13.34
C LYS A 252 -10.16 -34.14 13.07
N THR A 253 -8.97 -33.57 13.00
CA THR A 253 -7.72 -34.32 12.82
C THR A 253 -7.42 -35.19 14.04
N LEU A 254 -7.53 -34.67 15.26
CA LEU A 254 -7.30 -35.46 16.48
C LEU A 254 -8.30 -36.60 16.67
N ASN A 255 -9.50 -36.49 16.15
CA ASN A 255 -10.54 -37.51 16.22
C ASN A 255 -10.36 -38.64 15.20
N GLN A 256 -9.36 -38.58 14.31
CA GLN A 256 -9.07 -39.63 13.35
C GLN A 256 -8.70 -40.93 14.08
N SER A 257 -9.11 -42.07 13.52
CA SER A 257 -8.93 -43.39 14.14
C SER A 257 -7.46 -43.72 14.44
N PHE A 258 -6.56 -43.38 13.52
CA PHE A 258 -5.13 -43.69 13.70
C PHE A 258 -4.50 -42.88 14.87
N PHE A 259 -4.97 -41.67 15.17
CA PHE A 259 -4.47 -40.90 16.33
C PHE A 259 -4.90 -41.50 17.69
N LYS A 260 -5.94 -42.34 17.72
CA LYS A 260 -6.30 -43.09 18.94
C LYS A 260 -5.24 -44.12 19.30
N GLU A 261 -4.59 -44.70 18.32
CA GLU A 261 -3.52 -45.70 18.51
C GLU A 261 -2.15 -45.05 18.82
N VAL A 262 -2.00 -43.75 18.57
CA VAL A 262 -0.75 -43.03 18.78
C VAL A 262 -0.63 -42.56 20.24
N SER A 263 0.43 -42.99 20.91
CA SER A 263 0.75 -42.64 22.31
C SER A 263 1.20 -41.18 22.45
N THR A 264 1.45 -40.76 23.68
CA THR A 264 2.01 -39.42 23.98
C THR A 264 3.44 -39.28 23.43
N TYR A 265 3.81 -38.06 23.10
CA TYR A 265 5.15 -37.73 22.62
C TYR A 265 6.17 -37.73 23.78
N THR A 266 7.26 -38.46 23.62
CA THR A 266 8.31 -38.61 24.62
C THR A 266 9.68 -38.09 24.15
N GLY A 267 9.70 -37.31 23.06
CA GLY A 267 10.91 -36.80 22.44
C GLY A 267 11.32 -37.59 21.19
N LEU A 268 12.21 -36.99 20.42
CA LEU A 268 12.89 -37.60 19.28
C LEU A 268 14.35 -37.88 19.71
N ASN A 269 14.77 -39.15 19.75
CA ASN A 269 16.14 -39.50 20.10
C ASN A 269 17.14 -39.11 19.00
N ARG A 270 16.68 -38.89 17.79
CA ARG A 270 17.48 -38.48 16.61
C ARG A 270 16.58 -37.64 15.68
N GLU A 271 17.19 -36.82 14.85
CA GLU A 271 16.48 -36.16 13.77
C GLU A 271 15.84 -37.18 12.82
N SER A 272 14.57 -36.99 12.52
CA SER A 272 13.80 -37.91 11.69
C SER A 272 13.76 -37.44 10.25
N LEU A 273 14.32 -38.21 9.32
CA LEU A 273 14.20 -37.93 7.87
C LEU A 273 12.73 -37.88 7.40
N VAL A 274 11.83 -38.58 8.08
CA VAL A 274 10.39 -38.51 7.77
C VAL A 274 9.83 -37.10 8.03
N LEU A 275 10.22 -36.50 9.16
CA LEU A 275 9.80 -35.11 9.48
C LEU A 275 10.45 -34.08 8.57
N GLN A 276 11.63 -34.35 8.04
CA GLN A 276 12.35 -33.42 7.17
C GLN A 276 11.91 -33.52 5.71
N GLN A 277 11.64 -34.72 5.20
CA GLN A 277 11.51 -34.95 3.76
C GLN A 277 10.13 -35.45 3.32
N LYS A 278 9.40 -36.21 4.17
CA LYS A 278 8.12 -36.79 3.77
C LYS A 278 7.06 -35.71 3.64
N THR A 279 6.37 -35.66 2.49
CA THR A 279 5.28 -34.74 2.21
C THR A 279 4.22 -34.76 3.32
N GLY A 280 3.73 -33.60 3.72
CA GLY A 280 2.84 -33.42 4.86
C GLY A 280 3.59 -33.32 6.18
N TYR A 281 4.46 -34.29 6.52
CA TYR A 281 5.26 -34.27 7.74
C TYR A 281 6.23 -33.10 7.77
N SER A 282 6.95 -32.86 6.66
CA SER A 282 7.88 -31.71 6.53
C SER A 282 7.16 -30.36 6.59
N ALA A 283 5.97 -30.27 6.02
CA ALA A 283 5.17 -29.05 6.09
C ALA A 283 4.75 -28.75 7.54
N VAL A 284 4.21 -29.75 8.25
CA VAL A 284 3.79 -29.60 9.66
C VAL A 284 4.99 -29.35 10.57
N TYR A 285 6.14 -30.00 10.32
CA TYR A 285 7.36 -29.81 11.11
C TYR A 285 7.89 -28.37 10.98
N ARG A 286 7.96 -27.83 9.77
CA ARG A 286 8.39 -26.43 9.54
C ARG A 286 7.44 -25.45 10.19
N VAL A 287 6.12 -25.62 10.01
CA VAL A 287 5.11 -24.78 10.65
C VAL A 287 5.26 -24.80 12.18
N TRP A 288 5.52 -26.01 12.76
CA TRP A 288 5.73 -26.10 14.20
C TRP A 288 7.01 -25.40 14.67
N GLN A 289 8.12 -25.50 13.92
CA GLN A 289 9.34 -24.78 14.25
C GLN A 289 9.12 -23.28 14.24
N GLU A 290 8.42 -22.77 13.23
CA GLU A 290 8.04 -21.36 13.16
C GLU A 290 7.15 -20.96 14.36
N LEU A 291 6.13 -21.75 14.68
CA LEU A 291 5.23 -21.49 15.81
C LEU A 291 5.91 -21.64 17.19
N LYS A 292 6.83 -22.60 17.32
CA LYS A 292 7.57 -22.82 18.57
C LYS A 292 8.46 -21.66 18.91
N TYR A 293 9.13 -21.08 17.93
CA TYR A 293 9.96 -19.88 18.12
C TYR A 293 9.17 -18.76 18.82
N TYR A 294 7.94 -18.53 18.41
CA TYR A 294 7.08 -17.55 19.05
C TYR A 294 6.62 -17.96 20.46
N LEU A 295 6.41 -19.23 20.72
CA LEU A 295 6.02 -19.70 22.07
C LEU A 295 7.19 -19.57 23.04
N ASP A 296 8.40 -19.94 22.64
CA ASP A 296 9.59 -19.90 23.48
C ASP A 296 9.99 -18.44 23.80
N VAL A 297 9.92 -17.53 22.81
CA VAL A 297 10.20 -16.10 23.00
C VAL A 297 9.19 -15.42 23.93
N PHE A 298 7.93 -15.88 23.94
CA PHE A 298 6.86 -15.25 24.74
C PHE A 298 6.66 -15.85 26.13
N GLU A 299 7.19 -17.03 26.42
CA GLU A 299 7.17 -17.55 27.79
C GLU A 299 8.04 -16.73 28.74
N GLU A 300 9.13 -16.16 28.25
CA GLU A 300 10.06 -15.32 29.04
C GLU A 300 9.74 -13.82 29.00
N GLN A 301 9.02 -13.32 27.98
CA GLN A 301 8.74 -11.88 27.81
C GLN A 301 7.25 -11.58 27.91
N SER A 302 6.89 -10.84 28.96
CA SER A 302 5.48 -10.44 29.23
C SER A 302 5.01 -9.19 28.46
N SER A 303 5.82 -8.63 27.58
CA SER A 303 5.54 -7.37 26.90
C SER A 303 5.76 -7.48 25.40
N VAL A 304 4.84 -6.90 24.65
CA VAL A 304 4.93 -6.76 23.18
C VAL A 304 5.33 -5.35 22.88
N SER A 305 6.35 -5.16 22.05
CA SER A 305 6.68 -3.83 21.53
C SER A 305 5.80 -3.48 20.34
N MET A 306 5.71 -2.20 20.07
CA MET A 306 5.03 -1.67 18.89
C MET A 306 6.06 -1.08 17.94
N LYS A 307 5.72 -1.02 16.67
CA LYS A 307 6.50 -0.29 15.67
C LYS A 307 6.69 1.16 16.09
N SER A 308 7.77 1.79 15.61
CA SER A 308 8.07 3.17 15.93
C SER A 308 6.91 4.10 15.55
N VAL A 309 6.75 5.19 16.28
CA VAL A 309 5.68 6.18 15.97
C VAL A 309 5.86 6.75 14.57
N ALA A 310 7.08 6.81 14.06
CA ALA A 310 7.35 7.29 12.70
C ALA A 310 6.73 6.34 11.66
N GLU A 311 6.93 5.02 11.78
CA GLU A 311 6.31 4.02 10.90
C GLU A 311 4.78 4.00 11.03
N ILE A 312 4.28 4.11 12.27
CA ILE A 312 2.84 4.18 12.53
C ILE A 312 2.23 5.42 11.87
N TYR A 313 2.91 6.56 11.97
CA TYR A 313 2.50 7.81 11.34
C TYR A 313 2.46 7.69 9.81
N GLU A 314 3.49 7.09 9.22
CA GLU A 314 3.59 6.87 7.77
C GLU A 314 2.42 6.03 7.22
N VAL A 315 2.17 4.87 7.83
CA VAL A 315 1.06 3.99 7.41
C VAL A 315 -0.29 4.64 7.70
N TRP A 316 -0.41 5.39 8.78
CA TRP A 316 -1.62 6.15 9.06
C TRP A 316 -1.86 7.24 7.99
N CYS A 317 -0.83 7.98 7.58
CA CYS A 317 -0.92 8.96 6.48
C CYS A 317 -1.40 8.30 5.17
N PHE A 318 -0.86 7.12 4.86
CA PHE A 318 -1.28 6.32 3.70
C PHE A 318 -2.77 5.97 3.75
N LEU A 319 -3.25 5.50 4.90
CA LEU A 319 -4.66 5.18 5.11
C LEU A 319 -5.56 6.42 5.14
N GLU A 320 -5.05 7.55 5.62
CA GLU A 320 -5.81 8.80 5.65
C GLU A 320 -6.06 9.35 4.24
N ILE A 321 -5.06 9.29 3.36
CA ILE A 321 -5.27 9.62 1.93
C ILE A 321 -6.32 8.69 1.32
N ARG A 322 -6.29 7.38 1.63
CA ARG A 322 -7.33 6.45 1.20
C ARG A 322 -8.71 6.86 1.69
N ASN A 323 -8.83 7.25 2.95
CA ASN A 323 -10.10 7.70 3.54
C ASN A 323 -10.62 8.97 2.86
N ILE A 324 -9.74 9.94 2.56
CA ILE A 324 -10.11 11.16 1.82
C ILE A 324 -10.66 10.78 0.44
N LEU A 325 -10.00 9.88 -0.29
CA LEU A 325 -10.45 9.43 -1.60
C LEU A 325 -11.86 8.79 -1.54
N ILE A 326 -12.13 7.97 -0.53
CA ILE A 326 -13.41 7.26 -0.40
C ILE A 326 -14.51 8.18 0.14
N ASN A 327 -14.26 8.86 1.24
CA ASN A 327 -15.29 9.56 2.00
C ASN A 327 -15.56 10.98 1.48
N GLU A 328 -14.50 11.68 1.05
CA GLU A 328 -14.61 13.08 0.60
C GLU A 328 -14.75 13.20 -0.93
N LEU A 329 -14.03 12.35 -1.68
CA LEU A 329 -13.98 12.40 -3.14
C LEU A 329 -14.81 11.31 -3.83
N ARG A 330 -15.53 10.50 -3.06
CA ARG A 330 -16.50 9.47 -3.52
C ARG A 330 -15.93 8.41 -4.46
N PHE A 331 -14.67 8.10 -4.32
CA PHE A 331 -14.10 6.96 -5.03
C PHE A 331 -14.58 5.65 -4.42
N LYS A 332 -14.89 4.67 -5.27
CA LYS A 332 -15.25 3.31 -4.87
C LYS A 332 -14.00 2.43 -4.86
N ASP A 333 -13.73 1.77 -3.77
CA ASP A 333 -12.63 0.83 -3.65
C ASP A 333 -12.90 -0.40 -4.53
N LYS A 334 -12.01 -0.66 -5.48
CA LYS A 334 -12.02 -1.79 -6.41
C LYS A 334 -10.87 -2.75 -6.16
N THR A 335 -10.15 -2.56 -5.08
CA THR A 335 -8.99 -3.38 -4.74
C THR A 335 -9.41 -4.84 -4.62
N LYS A 336 -8.84 -5.68 -5.46
CA LYS A 336 -8.96 -7.12 -5.30
C LYS A 336 -8.33 -7.47 -3.95
N LYS A 337 -9.00 -8.32 -3.14
CA LYS A 337 -8.45 -8.80 -1.86
C LYS A 337 -7.10 -9.49 -2.09
N LEU A 338 -6.07 -8.70 -2.19
CA LEU A 338 -4.68 -9.14 -2.12
C LEU A 338 -4.32 -9.16 -0.64
N ASN A 339 -3.53 -10.14 -0.23
CA ASN A 339 -2.83 -10.05 1.04
C ASN A 339 -1.86 -8.88 0.94
N ASN A 340 -2.28 -7.70 1.39
CA ASN A 340 -1.47 -6.48 1.38
C ASN A 340 -0.37 -6.53 2.47
N LEU A 341 -0.38 -7.56 3.30
CA LEU A 341 0.64 -7.82 4.30
C LEU A 341 1.53 -8.98 3.88
N GLN A 342 2.82 -8.84 4.08
CA GLN A 342 3.81 -9.90 3.94
C GLN A 342 4.62 -9.99 5.24
N LEU A 343 5.14 -11.18 5.52
CA LEU A 343 6.01 -11.41 6.66
C LEU A 343 7.46 -11.18 6.24
N ASN A 344 8.20 -10.37 6.99
CA ASN A 344 9.63 -10.16 6.76
C ASN A 344 10.48 -11.27 7.40
N ASP A 345 11.81 -11.22 7.21
CA ASP A 345 12.76 -12.18 7.76
C ASP A 345 12.81 -12.15 9.31
N PHE A 346 12.38 -11.06 9.92
CA PHE A 346 12.26 -10.91 11.37
C PHE A 346 10.88 -11.31 11.90
N LEU A 347 10.04 -11.92 11.02
CA LEU A 347 8.71 -12.43 11.36
C LEU A 347 7.72 -11.33 11.78
N GLU A 348 7.93 -10.12 11.33
CA GLU A 348 7.03 -9.00 11.49
C GLU A 348 6.19 -8.79 10.23
N TYR A 349 4.97 -8.26 10.41
CA TYR A 349 4.13 -7.91 9.28
C TYR A 349 4.59 -6.60 8.67
N GLN A 350 4.87 -6.63 7.37
CA GLN A 350 5.11 -5.45 6.54
C GLN A 350 4.00 -5.28 5.51
N LEU A 351 3.73 -4.03 5.13
CA LEU A 351 2.89 -3.75 3.97
C LEU A 351 3.60 -4.23 2.70
N LYS A 352 2.82 -4.70 1.75
CA LYS A 352 3.35 -5.06 0.45
C LYS A 352 3.64 -3.79 -0.34
N ASP A 353 4.91 -3.52 -0.55
CA ASP A 353 5.37 -2.29 -1.20
C ASP A 353 5.03 -2.23 -2.68
N GLY A 354 5.00 -1.01 -3.17
CA GLY A 354 4.87 -0.68 -4.57
C GLY A 354 3.47 -0.89 -5.15
N PHE A 355 3.41 -0.80 -6.47
CA PHE A 355 2.15 -0.90 -7.21
C PHE A 355 1.50 -2.28 -7.18
N ALA A 356 2.21 -3.32 -6.79
CA ALA A 356 1.66 -4.66 -6.63
C ALA A 356 0.76 -4.79 -5.38
N GLY A 357 0.99 -3.95 -4.36
CA GLY A 357 0.16 -3.84 -3.15
C GLY A 357 -0.77 -2.63 -3.13
N ALA A 358 -0.85 -1.85 -4.23
CA ALA A 358 -1.62 -0.62 -4.27
C ALA A 358 -3.13 -0.83 -4.11
N PHE A 359 -3.77 0.12 -3.47
CA PHE A 359 -5.23 0.24 -3.52
C PHE A 359 -5.66 0.78 -4.87
N GLU A 360 -6.73 0.22 -5.42
CA GLU A 360 -7.29 0.64 -6.70
C GLU A 360 -8.71 1.21 -6.48
N PHE A 361 -8.96 2.37 -7.08
CA PHE A 361 -10.23 3.08 -6.94
C PHE A 361 -10.78 3.46 -8.30
N GLU A 362 -12.11 3.56 -8.37
CA GLU A 362 -12.82 4.06 -9.55
C GLU A 362 -13.99 4.93 -9.09
N ARG A 363 -14.13 6.10 -9.69
CA ARG A 363 -15.24 7.01 -9.46
C ARG A 363 -16.27 6.90 -10.59
N GLU A 364 -17.51 7.32 -10.36
CA GLU A 364 -18.62 7.19 -11.33
C GLU A 364 -18.39 7.98 -12.63
N ASP A 365 -17.61 9.06 -12.55
CA ASP A 365 -17.19 9.84 -13.72
C ASP A 365 -16.08 9.17 -14.56
N GLY A 366 -15.63 7.98 -14.17
CA GLY A 366 -14.60 7.20 -14.85
C GLY A 366 -13.16 7.53 -14.46
N LEU A 367 -12.95 8.44 -13.52
CA LEU A 367 -11.62 8.65 -12.92
C LEU A 367 -11.18 7.38 -12.19
N LYS A 368 -9.92 6.99 -12.43
CA LYS A 368 -9.28 5.86 -11.75
C LYS A 368 -8.11 6.37 -10.93
N ALA A 369 -8.01 5.90 -9.70
CA ALA A 369 -6.90 6.24 -8.83
C ALA A 369 -6.22 4.96 -8.32
N ARG A 370 -4.90 5.02 -8.12
CA ARG A 370 -4.09 3.98 -7.49
C ARG A 370 -3.24 4.62 -6.41
N LEU A 371 -3.32 4.07 -5.22
CA LEU A 371 -2.56 4.53 -4.06
C LEU A 371 -1.57 3.44 -3.67
N ALA A 372 -0.28 3.72 -3.81
CA ALA A 372 0.82 2.79 -3.54
C ALA A 372 1.64 3.23 -2.34
N HIS A 373 2.07 2.28 -1.51
CA HIS A 373 3.00 2.45 -0.41
C HIS A 373 4.41 2.08 -0.86
N GLU A 374 5.40 2.89 -0.56
CA GLU A 374 6.84 2.71 -0.87
C GLU A 374 7.14 2.17 -2.29
N PRO A 375 6.61 2.76 -3.36
CA PRO A 375 6.92 2.30 -4.70
C PRO A 375 8.34 2.67 -5.09
N ARG A 376 9.08 1.69 -5.59
CA ARG A 376 10.49 1.85 -5.97
C ARG A 376 10.66 2.20 -7.44
N PHE A 377 11.21 3.37 -7.71
CA PHE A 377 11.55 3.83 -9.05
C PHE A 377 13.05 3.68 -9.32
N THR A 378 13.41 2.76 -10.21
CA THR A 378 14.79 2.42 -10.52
C THR A 378 15.23 2.87 -11.90
N LYS A 379 16.52 2.75 -12.21
CA LYS A 379 17.09 3.02 -13.54
C LYS A 379 16.49 2.13 -14.64
N LYS A 380 16.06 0.90 -14.30
CA LYS A 380 15.47 -0.08 -15.22
C LYS A 380 13.94 -0.04 -15.22
N GLY A 381 13.31 0.80 -14.38
CA GLY A 381 11.85 0.91 -14.26
C GLY A 381 11.18 1.33 -15.57
N LYS A 382 9.97 0.87 -15.81
CA LYS A 382 9.10 1.26 -16.93
C LYS A 382 7.66 1.34 -16.44
N PRO A 383 6.86 2.30 -16.89
CA PRO A 383 7.17 3.39 -17.83
C PRO A 383 7.90 4.57 -17.17
N ILE A 384 7.94 4.65 -15.83
CA ILE A 384 8.58 5.71 -15.07
C ILE A 384 9.90 5.19 -14.52
N LYS A 385 10.95 5.97 -14.66
CA LYS A 385 12.28 5.64 -14.14
C LYS A 385 13.01 6.83 -13.55
N SER A 386 13.94 6.54 -12.67
CA SER A 386 14.96 7.46 -12.21
C SER A 386 16.29 7.19 -12.93
N TYR A 387 16.99 8.22 -13.42
CA TYR A 387 18.22 8.05 -14.18
C TYR A 387 19.46 7.86 -13.30
N LEU A 388 19.55 8.54 -12.19
CA LEU A 388 20.75 8.59 -11.37
C LEU A 388 20.69 7.69 -10.14
N VAL A 389 19.71 7.93 -9.27
CA VAL A 389 19.55 7.24 -7.99
C VAL A 389 18.13 6.71 -7.90
N SER A 390 17.94 5.49 -7.39
CA SER A 390 16.61 4.97 -7.09
C SER A 390 15.87 5.92 -6.16
N GLN A 391 14.57 6.13 -6.42
CA GLN A 391 13.69 6.93 -5.58
C GLN A 391 12.64 6.03 -4.98
N GLU A 392 12.42 6.18 -3.69
CA GLU A 392 11.46 5.40 -2.90
C GLU A 392 10.64 6.39 -2.04
N PRO A 393 9.62 7.04 -2.62
CA PRO A 393 8.71 7.87 -1.84
C PRO A 393 7.77 7.00 -1.01
N ASP A 394 7.38 7.45 0.17
CA ASP A 394 6.54 6.68 1.08
C ASP A 394 5.15 6.40 0.47
N ILE A 395 4.54 7.41 -0.18
CA ILE A 395 3.19 7.31 -0.72
C ILE A 395 3.12 7.91 -2.12
N VAL A 396 2.51 7.17 -3.05
CA VAL A 396 2.27 7.66 -4.42
C VAL A 396 0.80 7.51 -4.78
N LEU A 397 0.18 8.62 -5.15
CA LEU A 397 -1.16 8.67 -5.72
C LEU A 397 -1.07 8.87 -7.24
N GLU A 398 -1.44 7.85 -8.00
CA GLU A 398 -1.56 7.89 -9.46
C GLU A 398 -3.03 8.03 -9.83
N VAL A 399 -3.39 9.05 -10.60
CA VAL A 399 -4.73 9.24 -11.12
C VAL A 399 -4.70 9.15 -12.65
N THR A 400 -5.64 8.41 -13.20
CA THR A 400 -5.81 8.25 -14.65
C THR A 400 -7.13 8.85 -15.08
N LEU A 401 -7.07 9.79 -16.01
CA LEU A 401 -8.27 10.40 -16.58
C LEU A 401 -9.10 9.37 -17.36
N PRO A 402 -10.42 9.54 -17.44
CA PRO A 402 -11.27 8.68 -18.22
C PRO A 402 -10.91 8.74 -19.71
N LYS A 403 -11.27 7.68 -20.43
CA LYS A 403 -11.15 7.67 -21.89
C LYS A 403 -11.96 8.84 -22.49
N PRO A 404 -11.47 9.50 -23.55
CA PRO A 404 -10.41 9.06 -24.48
C PRO A 404 -8.99 9.38 -24.06
N ASN A 405 -8.76 10.27 -23.09
CA ASN A 405 -7.43 10.80 -22.82
C ASN A 405 -6.49 9.84 -22.12
N SER A 406 -6.99 9.05 -21.17
CA SER A 406 -6.21 8.08 -20.36
C SER A 406 -4.86 8.60 -19.86
N LYS A 407 -4.71 9.93 -19.70
CA LYS A 407 -3.49 10.55 -19.20
C LYS A 407 -3.35 10.28 -17.72
N ARG A 408 -2.11 10.09 -17.27
CA ARG A 408 -1.79 9.78 -15.89
C ARG A 408 -1.12 10.97 -15.22
N PHE A 409 -1.56 11.25 -13.99
CA PHE A 409 -1.01 12.27 -13.12
C PHE A 409 -0.57 11.62 -11.82
N ILE A 410 0.52 12.10 -11.27
CA ILE A 410 1.13 11.50 -10.09
C ILE A 410 1.41 12.58 -9.05
N TRP A 411 0.94 12.33 -7.84
CA TRP A 411 1.30 13.09 -6.65
C TRP A 411 2.11 12.19 -5.72
N ILE A 412 3.16 12.75 -5.16
CA ILE A 412 4.02 12.08 -4.18
C ILE A 412 3.76 12.71 -2.83
N PHE A 413 3.59 11.87 -1.82
CA PHE A 413 3.52 12.27 -0.43
C PHE A 413 4.56 11.48 0.35
N ASP A 414 5.23 12.16 1.27
CA ASP A 414 6.32 11.58 2.05
C ASP A 414 6.11 11.94 3.52
N ALA A 415 5.90 10.95 4.36
CA ALA A 415 5.54 11.14 5.75
C ALA A 415 6.78 11.47 6.59
N LYS A 416 6.80 12.62 7.21
CA LYS A 416 7.92 13.09 8.03
C LYS A 416 7.47 13.31 9.47
N TYR A 417 7.70 12.33 10.32
CA TYR A 417 7.46 12.48 11.76
C TYR A 417 8.51 13.40 12.41
N ARG A 418 8.66 14.59 11.82
CA ARG A 418 9.59 15.65 12.27
C ARG A 418 8.96 17.03 12.10
N ILE A 419 9.21 17.90 13.09
CA ILE A 419 8.76 19.29 13.10
C ILE A 419 9.98 20.18 13.33
N LYS A 420 10.08 21.29 12.61
CA LYS A 420 10.99 22.40 12.89
C LYS A 420 10.19 23.48 13.60
N THR A 421 10.42 23.66 14.88
CA THR A 421 9.80 24.74 15.66
C THR A 421 10.75 25.92 15.67
N LYS A 422 10.26 27.13 15.43
CA LYS A 422 11.03 28.34 15.72
C LYS A 422 11.31 28.35 17.24
N GLN A 423 12.53 28.72 17.62
CA GLN A 423 12.93 28.80 19.02
C GLN A 423 11.86 29.57 19.82
N GLY A 424 11.32 28.98 20.88
CA GLY A 424 10.32 29.60 21.70
C GLY A 424 9.14 28.73 22.17
N ARG A 425 9.06 27.46 21.75
CA ARG A 425 7.93 26.57 22.14
C ARG A 425 7.84 26.32 23.65
N TYR A 426 8.89 26.64 24.41
CA TYR A 426 8.97 26.50 25.87
C TYR A 426 8.96 27.84 26.63
N ASP A 427 8.91 28.98 25.90
CA ASP A 427 8.69 30.27 26.53
C ASP A 427 7.17 30.47 26.67
N GLU A 428 6.69 30.44 27.90
CA GLU A 428 5.25 30.48 28.25
C GLU A 428 4.51 31.74 27.75
N ASP A 429 5.20 32.71 27.17
CA ASP A 429 4.65 34.00 26.76
C ASP A 429 4.44 34.16 25.23
N ASN A 430 4.79 33.18 24.38
CA ASN A 430 4.61 33.28 22.90
C ASN A 430 3.66 32.21 22.34
N ILE A 431 2.43 32.61 22.11
CA ILE A 431 1.33 31.77 21.60
C ILE A 431 1.39 31.53 20.07
N ASP A 432 2.30 32.18 19.33
CA ASP A 432 2.42 32.07 17.87
C ASP A 432 3.56 31.13 17.44
N THR A 433 3.43 29.86 17.77
CA THR A 433 4.37 28.84 17.25
C THR A 433 3.79 28.14 16.03
N THR A 434 4.21 28.58 14.83
CA THR A 434 3.91 27.88 13.59
C THR A 434 4.81 26.65 13.44
N ASP A 435 4.21 25.47 13.30
CA ASP A 435 4.92 24.25 13.03
C ASP A 435 5.33 24.16 11.54
N PHE A 436 6.61 23.95 11.28
CA PHE A 436 7.16 23.77 9.93
C PHE A 436 7.76 22.39 9.79
N VAL A 437 7.84 21.90 8.53
CA VAL A 437 8.64 20.72 8.22
C VAL A 437 10.10 21.11 8.09
N PRO A 438 11.08 20.22 8.45
CA PRO A 438 12.49 20.48 8.24
C PRO A 438 12.86 20.72 6.77
N ASP A 439 13.85 21.58 6.52
CA ASP A 439 14.26 22.00 5.17
C ASP A 439 14.75 20.82 4.31
N ASP A 440 15.38 19.81 4.94
CA ASP A 440 15.82 18.58 4.27
C ASP A 440 14.65 17.77 3.69
N ALA A 441 13.47 17.81 4.32
CA ALA A 441 12.27 17.19 3.79
C ALA A 441 11.75 17.91 2.54
N ILE A 442 11.75 19.24 2.53
CA ILE A 442 11.37 20.01 1.33
C ILE A 442 12.36 19.75 0.19
N ASN A 443 13.67 19.71 0.48
CA ASN A 443 14.68 19.35 -0.51
C ASN A 443 14.46 17.94 -1.09
N GLN A 444 13.95 17.01 -0.31
CA GLN A 444 13.57 15.68 -0.79
C GLN A 444 12.40 15.74 -1.77
N MET A 445 11.41 16.61 -1.53
CA MET A 445 10.28 16.81 -2.45
C MET A 445 10.74 17.36 -3.80
N HIS A 446 11.65 18.32 -3.82
CA HIS A 446 12.29 18.79 -5.05
C HIS A 446 12.96 17.64 -5.81
N ARG A 447 13.70 16.81 -5.10
CA ARG A 447 14.40 15.65 -5.69
C ARG A 447 13.43 14.64 -6.28
N TYR A 448 12.33 14.30 -5.63
CA TYR A 448 11.32 13.39 -6.16
C TYR A 448 10.68 13.93 -7.43
N ARG A 449 10.28 15.20 -7.45
CA ARG A 449 9.67 15.82 -8.62
C ARG A 449 10.59 15.81 -9.82
N ASP A 450 11.88 16.08 -9.62
CA ASP A 450 12.84 16.26 -10.72
C ASP A 450 13.49 14.96 -11.20
N ALA A 451 13.60 13.96 -10.34
CA ALA A 451 14.30 12.71 -10.65
C ALA A 451 13.49 11.72 -11.50
N LEU A 452 12.15 11.81 -11.47
CA LEU A 452 11.28 10.84 -12.10
C LEU A 452 10.86 11.28 -13.51
N ILE A 453 11.12 10.42 -14.48
CA ILE A 453 10.86 10.69 -15.89
C ILE A 453 10.01 9.56 -16.48
N HIS A 454 8.91 9.93 -17.09
CA HIS A 454 8.04 9.04 -17.84
C HIS A 454 8.51 8.94 -19.30
N ILE A 455 8.59 7.71 -19.80
CA ILE A 455 9.02 7.42 -21.16
C ILE A 455 7.85 6.83 -21.93
N ASN A 456 7.32 7.59 -22.89
CA ASN A 456 6.33 7.12 -23.83
C ASN A 456 7.03 6.64 -25.10
N LYS A 457 6.83 5.38 -25.47
CA LYS A 457 7.10 4.91 -26.83
C LYS A 457 5.85 5.15 -27.66
N GLU A 458 5.92 6.03 -28.63
CA GLU A 458 4.84 6.17 -29.62
C GLU A 458 4.85 4.93 -30.52
N SER A 459 3.68 4.29 -30.65
CA SER A 459 3.52 3.00 -31.33
C SER A 459 3.82 3.02 -32.84
N GLN A 460 4.03 4.17 -33.44
CA GLN A 460 4.20 4.35 -34.89
C GLN A 460 5.43 5.18 -35.33
N SER A 461 6.20 5.71 -34.38
CA SER A 461 7.45 6.40 -34.69
C SER A 461 8.53 5.98 -33.70
N ASP A 462 9.77 5.83 -34.15
CA ASP A 462 10.94 5.58 -33.27
C ASP A 462 11.23 6.75 -32.32
N SER A 463 10.35 7.76 -32.25
CA SER A 463 10.49 8.90 -31.38
C SER A 463 10.07 8.54 -29.94
N ILE A 464 11.02 8.64 -29.04
CA ILE A 464 10.81 8.49 -27.60
C ILE A 464 10.42 9.86 -27.07
N SER A 465 9.15 10.03 -26.65
CA SER A 465 8.75 11.22 -25.91
C SER A 465 9.00 11.02 -24.40
N LYS A 466 9.55 12.06 -23.75
CA LYS A 466 9.80 12.09 -22.32
C LYS A 466 8.96 13.18 -21.68
N SER A 467 8.40 12.89 -20.50
CA SER A 467 7.67 13.87 -19.70
C SER A 467 8.00 13.73 -18.22
N ARG A 468 7.77 14.79 -17.44
CA ARG A 468 7.82 14.76 -15.98
C ARG A 468 6.41 14.45 -15.46
N PRO A 469 6.16 13.24 -14.95
CA PRO A 469 4.80 12.81 -14.59
C PRO A 469 4.35 13.34 -13.23
N ILE A 470 5.26 13.92 -12.43
CA ILE A 470 4.98 14.31 -11.05
C ILE A 470 4.40 15.73 -11.04
N PHE A 471 3.12 15.82 -10.67
CA PHE A 471 2.38 17.09 -10.55
C PHE A 471 2.67 17.79 -9.25
N GLY A 472 2.80 17.05 -8.17
CA GLY A 472 3.12 17.58 -6.86
C GLY A 472 3.90 16.60 -6.03
N ALA A 473 4.76 17.14 -5.17
CA ALA A 473 5.50 16.38 -4.17
C ALA A 473 5.39 17.12 -2.83
N PHE A 474 4.84 16.44 -1.82
CA PHE A 474 4.45 17.06 -0.57
C PHE A 474 4.93 16.25 0.63
N ALA A 475 5.48 16.93 1.63
CA ALA A 475 5.74 16.33 2.92
C ALA A 475 4.47 16.33 3.78
N LEU A 476 4.20 15.23 4.47
CA LEU A 476 3.14 15.12 5.47
C LEU A 476 3.80 15.15 6.85
N TYR A 477 3.37 16.04 7.73
CA TYR A 477 4.03 16.22 9.02
C TYR A 477 3.01 16.43 10.16
N PRO A 478 3.33 16.04 11.40
CA PRO A 478 2.41 16.14 12.55
C PRO A 478 2.36 17.56 13.13
N GLY A 479 2.05 18.55 12.29
CA GLY A 479 1.82 19.94 12.69
C GLY A 479 0.39 20.14 13.21
N TYR A 480 0.27 20.89 14.30
CA TYR A 480 -1.04 21.21 14.87
C TYR A 480 -1.55 22.55 14.37
N PHE A 481 -2.71 22.56 13.71
CA PHE A 481 -3.39 23.78 13.21
C PHE A 481 -4.91 23.61 13.28
N LYS A 482 -5.61 24.71 13.51
CA LYS A 482 -7.08 24.79 13.35
C LYS A 482 -7.43 25.02 11.88
N GLN A 483 -7.28 23.98 11.06
CA GLN A 483 -7.30 24.07 9.60
C GLN A 483 -8.65 24.54 9.03
N GLU A 484 -9.79 24.07 9.58
CA GLU A 484 -11.12 24.49 9.14
C GLU A 484 -11.41 25.96 9.46
N ALA A 485 -10.97 26.45 10.63
CA ALA A 485 -11.15 27.84 11.02
C ALA A 485 -10.32 28.81 10.16
N ASN A 486 -9.16 28.34 9.67
CA ASN A 486 -8.24 29.14 8.88
C ASN A 486 -7.78 28.37 7.61
N PRO A 487 -8.64 28.20 6.59
CA PRO A 487 -8.32 27.39 5.41
C PRO A 487 -7.09 27.86 4.63
N GLN A 488 -6.81 29.16 4.65
CA GLN A 488 -5.71 29.79 3.90
C GLN A 488 -4.41 29.91 4.70
N SER A 489 -4.37 29.41 5.93
CA SER A 489 -3.20 29.58 6.82
C SER A 489 -2.15 28.49 6.68
N ASN A 490 -2.24 27.62 5.66
CA ASN A 490 -1.17 26.68 5.38
C ASN A 490 0.12 27.45 5.04
N PRO A 491 1.21 27.31 5.82
CA PRO A 491 2.47 28.02 5.58
C PRO A 491 3.09 27.77 4.21
N TYR A 492 2.69 26.70 3.55
CA TYR A 492 3.18 26.29 2.24
C TYR A 492 2.18 26.53 1.10
N ALA A 493 1.06 27.20 1.34
CA ALA A 493 -0.02 27.35 0.36
C ALA A 493 0.46 27.99 -0.95
N GLU A 494 1.26 29.04 -0.88
CA GLU A 494 1.84 29.72 -2.05
C GLU A 494 2.78 28.77 -2.83
N ALA A 495 3.71 28.10 -2.16
CA ALA A 495 4.64 27.18 -2.80
C ALA A 495 3.92 25.98 -3.44
N ILE A 496 2.86 25.45 -2.79
CA ILE A 496 2.02 24.40 -3.33
C ILE A 496 1.35 24.88 -4.63
N HIS A 497 0.82 26.08 -4.62
CA HIS A 497 0.14 26.66 -5.78
C HIS A 497 1.11 26.94 -6.94
N GLU A 498 2.23 27.63 -6.65
CA GLU A 498 3.14 28.11 -7.70
C GLU A 498 4.04 27.02 -8.29
N ILE A 499 4.56 26.14 -7.43
CA ILE A 499 5.56 25.16 -7.87
C ILE A 499 5.16 23.69 -7.62
N GLY A 500 4.00 23.42 -7.01
CA GLY A 500 3.57 22.06 -6.71
C GLY A 500 4.47 21.33 -5.70
N ILE A 501 5.13 22.06 -4.81
CA ILE A 501 5.99 21.52 -3.74
C ILE A 501 5.62 22.21 -2.44
N GLY A 502 5.57 21.46 -1.35
CA GLY A 502 5.25 22.01 -0.05
C GLY A 502 5.03 20.92 0.99
N ALA A 503 4.23 21.26 1.99
CA ALA A 503 3.89 20.32 3.04
C ALA A 503 2.44 20.52 3.53
N PHE A 504 1.85 19.44 4.02
CA PHE A 504 0.56 19.44 4.69
C PHE A 504 0.73 18.96 6.13
N ALA A 505 0.27 19.76 7.07
CA ALA A 505 0.10 19.30 8.44
C ALA A 505 -1.02 18.28 8.47
N LEU A 506 -0.78 17.12 9.11
CA LEU A 506 -1.70 16.00 9.13
C LEU A 506 -1.67 15.30 10.49
N LEU A 507 -2.78 15.33 11.22
CA LEU A 507 -2.98 14.65 12.50
C LEU A 507 -4.39 14.08 12.60
N PRO A 508 -4.60 12.96 13.31
CA PRO A 508 -5.94 12.48 13.63
C PRO A 508 -6.56 13.36 14.70
N SER A 509 -7.23 14.43 14.34
CA SER A 509 -7.92 15.25 15.34
C SER A 509 -9.08 14.46 15.95
N ALA A 510 -8.96 14.15 17.23
CA ALA A 510 -9.97 13.43 17.97
C ALA A 510 -11.24 14.29 18.11
N GLY A 511 -12.24 14.02 17.26
CA GLY A 511 -13.58 14.62 17.32
C GLY A 511 -13.79 15.93 16.55
N GLU A 512 -12.76 16.57 16.05
CA GLU A 512 -12.86 17.72 15.17
C GLU A 512 -12.26 17.40 13.79
N LYS A 513 -12.92 17.77 12.69
CA LYS A 513 -12.47 17.49 11.31
C LYS A 513 -11.24 18.31 10.88
N ASN A 514 -10.43 18.76 11.82
CA ASN A 514 -9.45 19.83 11.60
C ASN A 514 -8.06 19.33 11.14
N GLY A 515 -7.75 18.03 11.31
CA GLY A 515 -6.38 17.55 11.13
C GLY A 515 -5.98 17.22 9.70
N ASN A 516 -6.93 17.09 8.77
CA ASN A 516 -6.70 16.70 7.37
C ASN A 516 -7.33 17.67 6.34
N TYR A 517 -7.95 18.75 6.79
CA TYR A 517 -8.76 19.64 5.96
C TYR A 517 -7.98 20.22 4.77
N TRP A 518 -6.77 20.72 4.99
CA TRP A 518 -5.96 21.31 3.90
C TRP A 518 -5.60 20.29 2.82
N LEU A 519 -5.29 19.06 3.20
CA LEU A 519 -4.99 18.00 2.25
C LEU A 519 -6.26 17.56 1.50
N ALA A 520 -7.36 17.40 2.20
CA ALA A 520 -8.65 17.04 1.60
C ALA A 520 -9.13 18.12 0.61
N GLU A 521 -9.02 19.38 0.98
CA GLU A 521 -9.40 20.51 0.13
C GLU A 521 -8.50 20.64 -1.11
N PHE A 522 -7.18 20.43 -0.93
CA PHE A 522 -6.24 20.35 -2.05
C PHE A 522 -6.65 19.23 -3.02
N LEU A 523 -6.88 18.02 -2.54
CA LEU A 523 -7.26 16.89 -3.39
C LEU A 523 -8.62 17.12 -4.05
N ARG A 524 -9.58 17.74 -3.35
CA ARG A 524 -10.90 18.12 -3.92
C ARG A 524 -10.74 19.13 -5.04
N LYS A 525 -9.91 20.15 -4.87
CA LYS A 525 -9.61 21.13 -5.91
C LYS A 525 -8.92 20.50 -7.13
N GLN A 526 -8.06 19.49 -6.93
CA GLN A 526 -7.35 18.82 -8.02
C GLN A 526 -8.22 17.79 -8.75
N LEU A 527 -9.10 17.08 -8.04
CA LEU A 527 -9.81 15.90 -8.57
C LEU A 527 -11.34 16.09 -8.66
N GLY A 528 -11.88 17.21 -8.17
CA GLY A 528 -13.31 17.43 -8.04
C GLY A 528 -13.94 16.51 -6.98
N ASP A 529 -15.18 16.81 -6.60
CA ASP A 529 -15.94 16.06 -5.58
C ASP A 529 -16.93 15.03 -6.16
N GLY A 530 -17.05 14.95 -7.49
CA GLY A 530 -17.97 14.05 -8.18
C GLY A 530 -19.46 14.40 -8.07
N ASN A 531 -19.79 15.62 -7.60
CA ASN A 531 -21.18 16.06 -7.43
C ASN A 531 -21.80 16.67 -8.68
N ASN A 532 -20.99 17.14 -9.63
CA ASN A 532 -21.44 17.83 -10.84
C ASN A 532 -21.52 16.88 -12.03
N SER A 533 -22.16 17.31 -13.12
CA SER A 533 -22.29 16.46 -14.28
C SER A 533 -20.90 16.12 -14.86
N TYR A 534 -20.69 14.85 -15.18
CA TYR A 534 -19.46 14.27 -15.72
C TYR A 534 -18.66 15.16 -16.70
N VAL A 535 -19.39 15.87 -17.56
CA VAL A 535 -18.77 16.68 -18.64
C VAL A 535 -18.09 17.93 -18.09
N LYS A 536 -18.70 18.61 -17.13
CA LYS A 536 -18.19 19.88 -16.59
C LYS A 536 -16.99 19.66 -15.66
N ASP A 537 -17.11 18.71 -14.74
CA ASP A 537 -16.05 18.44 -13.77
C ASP A 537 -14.79 17.85 -14.41
N SER A 538 -14.96 16.89 -15.34
CA SER A 538 -13.82 16.30 -16.02
C SER A 538 -13.06 17.30 -16.88
N GLN A 539 -13.75 18.28 -17.46
CA GLN A 539 -13.13 19.32 -18.25
C GLN A 539 -12.37 20.33 -17.37
N GLU A 540 -12.94 20.78 -16.26
CA GLU A 540 -12.28 21.67 -15.30
C GLU A 540 -11.05 21.02 -14.65
N ILE A 541 -11.16 19.74 -14.29
CA ILE A 541 -10.04 18.96 -13.75
C ILE A 541 -8.92 18.82 -14.79
N GLU A 542 -9.28 18.44 -16.01
CA GLU A 542 -8.30 18.28 -17.09
C GLU A 542 -7.60 19.60 -17.39
N GLU A 543 -8.34 20.69 -17.49
CA GLU A 543 -7.80 22.03 -17.73
C GLU A 543 -6.84 22.45 -16.60
N SER A 544 -7.25 22.31 -15.34
CA SER A 544 -6.40 22.61 -14.18
C SER A 544 -5.10 21.84 -14.19
N LEU A 545 -5.14 20.55 -14.46
CA LEU A 545 -3.96 19.71 -14.50
C LEU A 545 -3.03 20.06 -15.67
N TYR A 546 -3.55 20.38 -16.83
CA TYR A 546 -2.74 20.80 -17.98
C TYR A 546 -2.10 22.18 -17.78
N VAL A 547 -2.78 23.12 -17.15
CA VAL A 547 -2.21 24.43 -16.79
C VAL A 547 -1.02 24.24 -15.85
N GLN A 548 -1.15 23.41 -14.84
CA GLN A 548 -0.05 23.11 -13.92
C GLN A 548 1.14 22.44 -14.62
N GLU A 549 0.90 21.55 -15.58
CA GLU A 549 1.95 20.94 -16.37
C GLU A 549 2.67 21.96 -17.27
N ALA A 550 1.91 22.84 -17.89
CA ALA A 550 2.44 23.87 -18.78
C ALA A 550 3.29 24.93 -18.06
N ALA A 551 2.94 25.26 -16.82
CA ALA A 551 3.68 26.21 -15.99
C ALA A 551 5.06 25.71 -15.56
N ARG A 552 5.34 24.43 -15.66
CA ARG A 552 6.64 23.84 -15.27
C ARG A 552 7.69 24.02 -16.37
N ILE A 553 8.90 24.39 -15.99
CA ILE A 553 10.03 24.48 -16.90
C ILE A 553 10.34 23.07 -17.46
N PRO A 554 10.19 22.82 -18.76
CA PRO A 554 10.45 21.52 -19.33
C PRO A 554 11.96 21.25 -19.37
N TYR A 555 12.33 20.00 -19.14
CA TYR A 555 13.68 19.54 -19.37
C TYR A 555 13.98 19.50 -20.89
N ALA A 556 15.23 19.71 -21.29
CA ALA A 556 15.63 19.64 -22.68
C ALA A 556 15.12 18.35 -23.37
N GLY A 557 14.40 18.48 -24.47
CA GLY A 557 13.75 17.39 -25.21
C GLY A 557 12.37 16.97 -24.70
N MET A 558 11.83 17.60 -23.66
CA MET A 558 10.43 17.47 -23.25
C MET A 558 9.57 18.43 -24.06
N LYS A 559 8.36 17.96 -24.42
CA LYS A 559 7.34 18.84 -25.01
C LYS A 559 6.62 19.59 -23.91
N GLN A 560 6.54 20.88 -24.05
CA GLN A 560 5.71 21.74 -23.22
C GLN A 560 4.37 21.97 -23.92
N MET A 561 3.29 21.71 -23.21
CA MET A 561 1.95 22.07 -23.66
C MET A 561 1.60 23.44 -23.05
N LEU A 562 1.46 24.46 -23.92
CA LEU A 562 1.17 25.82 -23.50
C LEU A 562 -0.31 26.03 -23.25
N TYR A 563 -1.16 25.32 -24.00
CA TYR A 563 -2.60 25.46 -23.94
C TYR A 563 -3.25 24.09 -23.78
N PRO A 564 -3.70 23.72 -22.58
CA PRO A 564 -4.28 22.40 -22.29
C PRO A 564 -5.63 22.17 -22.97
N ASP A 565 -6.37 23.24 -23.19
CA ASP A 565 -7.67 23.30 -23.82
C ASP A 565 -7.61 23.84 -25.26
N LEU A 566 -6.53 23.56 -25.98
CA LEU A 566 -6.30 24.06 -27.34
C LEU A 566 -7.41 23.62 -28.29
N VAL A 567 -8.05 24.59 -28.90
CA VAL A 567 -9.12 24.42 -29.88
C VAL A 567 -8.65 24.84 -31.26
N PHE A 568 -8.92 23.99 -32.25
CA PHE A 568 -8.80 24.36 -33.65
C PHE A 568 -10.20 24.64 -34.23
N THR A 569 -10.42 25.85 -34.70
CA THR A 569 -11.71 26.22 -35.32
C THR A 569 -11.67 25.86 -36.80
N ALA A 570 -12.77 25.34 -37.29
CA ALA A 570 -12.93 25.03 -38.71
C ALA A 570 -14.37 25.29 -39.17
N ALA A 571 -14.56 25.46 -40.45
CA ALA A 571 -15.89 25.56 -41.01
C ALA A 571 -16.15 24.41 -41.98
N LEU A 572 -17.31 23.77 -41.88
CA LEU A 572 -17.72 22.80 -42.87
C LEU A 572 -17.79 23.43 -44.25
N GLY A 573 -17.10 22.87 -45.22
CA GLY A 573 -17.10 23.32 -46.61
C GLY A 573 -18.49 23.16 -47.26
N GLY A 574 -18.75 23.88 -48.35
CA GLY A 574 -20.03 23.92 -49.00
C GLY A 574 -20.64 22.56 -49.43
N LEU A 575 -21.92 22.55 -49.61
CA LEU A 575 -22.75 21.40 -49.91
C LEU A 575 -22.42 20.68 -51.25
N ALA A 576 -21.70 21.35 -52.15
CA ALA A 576 -21.42 20.82 -53.48
C ALA A 576 -20.63 19.49 -53.41
N GLY A 577 -21.35 18.41 -53.62
CA GLY A 577 -20.78 17.08 -53.83
C GLY A 577 -20.41 16.29 -52.59
N ARG A 578 -20.86 16.67 -51.38
CA ARG A 578 -20.79 15.81 -50.19
C ARG A 578 -22.19 15.26 -49.86
N ASP A 579 -22.19 14.10 -49.21
CA ASP A 579 -23.42 13.48 -48.74
C ASP A 579 -24.11 14.37 -47.70
N LYS A 580 -25.41 14.51 -47.83
CA LYS A 580 -26.26 15.31 -46.92
C LYS A 580 -26.15 14.78 -45.47
N SER A 581 -26.09 13.49 -45.32
CA SER A 581 -25.94 12.83 -44.01
C SER A 581 -24.66 13.22 -43.27
N TYR A 582 -23.61 13.59 -44.02
CA TYR A 582 -22.36 14.06 -43.42
C TYR A 582 -22.55 15.41 -42.67
N PHE A 583 -23.33 16.31 -43.21
CA PHE A 583 -23.65 17.60 -42.56
C PHE A 583 -24.62 17.42 -41.39
N GLU A 584 -25.64 16.59 -41.55
CA GLU A 584 -26.62 16.28 -40.51
C GLU A 584 -25.96 15.70 -39.25
N ARG A 585 -24.90 14.93 -39.40
CA ARG A 585 -24.12 14.40 -38.25
C ARG A 585 -23.45 15.48 -37.40
N PHE A 586 -23.03 16.58 -38.00
CA PHE A 586 -22.49 17.73 -37.24
C PHE A 586 -23.59 18.53 -36.55
N GLU A 587 -24.75 18.63 -37.19
CA GLU A 587 -25.89 19.35 -36.61
C GLU A 587 -26.49 18.62 -35.41
N ASN A 588 -26.70 17.31 -35.52
CA ASN A 588 -27.27 16.51 -34.46
C ASN A 588 -26.20 16.08 -33.39
N GLY A 589 -24.92 16.28 -33.67
CA GLY A 589 -23.82 15.93 -32.74
C GLY A 589 -23.32 14.47 -32.84
N SER A 590 -23.71 13.72 -33.86
CA SER A 590 -23.27 12.34 -34.06
C SER A 590 -22.02 12.20 -34.94
N ALA A 591 -21.39 13.28 -35.34
CA ALA A 591 -20.18 13.26 -36.15
C ALA A 591 -19.01 12.63 -35.38
N SER A 592 -18.42 11.58 -35.98
CA SER A 592 -17.27 10.85 -35.42
C SER A 592 -15.96 11.20 -36.10
N TRP A 593 -15.99 11.89 -37.25
CA TRP A 593 -14.80 12.20 -38.03
C TRP A 593 -14.88 13.58 -38.68
N TYR A 594 -13.71 14.25 -38.75
CA TYR A 594 -13.50 15.47 -39.49
C TYR A 594 -12.16 15.40 -40.20
N HIS A 595 -12.07 15.92 -41.43
CA HIS A 595 -10.80 16.02 -42.14
C HIS A 595 -10.60 17.39 -42.77
N THR A 596 -9.34 17.80 -42.88
CA THR A 596 -8.91 19.00 -43.57
C THR A 596 -7.64 18.73 -44.36
N PRO A 597 -7.42 19.34 -45.54
CA PRO A 597 -6.15 19.21 -46.25
C PRO A 597 -4.98 19.66 -45.39
N LEU A 598 -3.89 18.91 -45.39
CA LEU A 598 -2.70 19.19 -44.60
C LEU A 598 -2.11 20.59 -44.97
N ALA A 599 -2.11 20.93 -46.25
CA ALA A 599 -1.69 22.27 -46.70
C ALA A 599 -2.52 23.40 -46.10
N THR A 600 -3.83 23.21 -46.00
CA THR A 600 -4.75 24.17 -45.36
C THR A 600 -4.50 24.29 -43.87
N PHE A 601 -4.31 23.15 -43.22
CA PHE A 601 -3.98 23.09 -41.80
C PHE A 601 -2.68 23.82 -41.49
N ASN A 602 -1.62 23.51 -42.28
CA ASN A 602 -0.30 24.12 -42.15
C ASN A 602 -0.36 25.64 -42.43
N SER A 603 -1.17 26.08 -43.38
CA SER A 603 -1.37 27.51 -43.65
C SER A 603 -2.03 28.24 -42.48
N ALA A 604 -3.03 27.62 -41.82
CA ALA A 604 -3.71 28.21 -40.66
C ALA A 604 -2.80 28.24 -39.41
N THR A 605 -1.81 27.30 -39.32
CA THR A 605 -0.91 27.17 -38.17
C THR A 605 0.50 27.71 -38.42
N LYS A 606 0.75 28.34 -39.57
CA LYS A 606 2.07 28.81 -40.02
C LYS A 606 2.87 29.66 -39.02
N LYS A 607 2.18 30.37 -38.14
CA LYS A 607 2.82 31.22 -37.14
C LYS A 607 3.27 30.48 -35.89
N SER A 608 2.81 29.24 -35.68
CA SER A 608 3.31 28.41 -34.57
C SER A 608 4.56 27.66 -35.04
N LYS A 609 5.71 27.92 -34.46
CA LYS A 609 6.94 27.15 -34.69
C LYS A 609 6.88 25.72 -34.15
N LEU A 610 5.78 25.34 -33.48
CA LEU A 610 5.55 24.09 -32.81
C LEU A 610 4.65 23.18 -33.65
N ASN A 611 4.87 21.88 -33.59
CA ASN A 611 3.95 20.89 -34.19
C ASN A 611 2.70 20.79 -33.30
N VAL A 612 1.73 21.69 -33.53
CA VAL A 612 0.51 21.80 -32.72
C VAL A 612 -0.53 20.71 -33.00
N LEU A 613 -0.35 19.89 -34.04
CA LEU A 613 -1.32 18.89 -34.43
C LEU A 613 -1.69 17.93 -33.27
N LYS A 614 -0.68 17.49 -32.53
CA LYS A 614 -0.86 16.57 -31.37
C LYS A 614 -1.32 17.29 -30.09
N GLU A 615 -1.31 18.60 -30.09
CA GLU A 615 -1.71 19.44 -28.96
C GLU A 615 -3.17 19.84 -29.03
N ILE A 616 -3.81 19.72 -30.21
CA ILE A 616 -5.23 20.06 -30.40
C ILE A 616 -6.07 19.08 -29.60
N ARG A 617 -6.87 19.63 -28.69
CA ARG A 617 -7.78 18.87 -27.81
C ARG A 617 -9.21 18.92 -28.30
N TYR A 618 -9.58 20.01 -28.95
CA TYR A 618 -10.94 20.22 -29.39
C TYR A 618 -11.00 20.75 -30.80
N LEU A 619 -12.05 20.38 -31.52
CA LEU A 619 -12.43 20.99 -32.78
C LEU A 619 -13.74 21.75 -32.61
N ALA A 620 -13.70 23.06 -32.88
CA ALA A 620 -14.87 23.92 -32.94
C ALA A 620 -15.30 24.07 -34.41
N ILE A 621 -16.36 23.38 -34.79
CA ILE A 621 -16.78 23.30 -36.20
C ILE A 621 -18.02 24.17 -36.43
N ALA A 622 -17.85 25.18 -37.27
CA ALA A 622 -18.97 26.03 -37.67
C ALA A 622 -19.81 25.30 -38.75
N SER A 623 -21.07 25.12 -38.47
CA SER A 623 -22.04 24.58 -39.41
C SER A 623 -22.72 25.71 -40.19
N THR A 624 -22.99 25.45 -41.48
CA THR A 624 -23.87 26.30 -42.27
C THR A 624 -25.28 25.75 -42.18
N SER A 625 -26.21 26.56 -41.66
CA SER A 625 -27.62 26.28 -41.87
C SER A 625 -27.92 26.35 -43.35
N ALA A 626 -28.55 25.31 -43.92
CA ALA A 626 -29.03 25.29 -45.28
C ALA A 626 -30.12 26.35 -45.54
N ILE A 627 -30.65 26.96 -44.47
CA ILE A 627 -31.81 27.86 -44.47
C ILE A 627 -31.38 29.34 -44.40
N ASN A 628 -30.21 29.63 -43.78
CA ASN A 628 -29.71 31.01 -43.70
C ASN A 628 -28.42 31.15 -44.52
N SER A 629 -28.53 31.76 -45.68
CA SER A 629 -27.43 32.00 -46.62
C SER A 629 -26.39 33.02 -46.15
N GLY A 630 -26.39 33.42 -44.89
CA GLY A 630 -25.58 34.53 -44.41
C GLY A 630 -24.47 34.23 -43.46
N THR A 631 -24.67 33.53 -42.39
CA THR A 631 -23.66 33.37 -41.31
C THR A 631 -23.57 31.96 -40.77
N LYS A 632 -22.33 31.53 -40.51
CA LYS A 632 -22.04 30.30 -39.80
C LYS A 632 -21.90 30.60 -38.32
N SER A 633 -22.31 29.64 -37.50
CA SER A 633 -22.13 29.72 -36.04
C SER A 633 -21.47 28.46 -35.49
N ILE A 634 -20.69 28.60 -34.44
CA ILE A 634 -20.14 27.51 -33.67
C ILE A 634 -21.03 27.32 -32.44
N LYS A 635 -21.75 26.18 -32.41
CA LYS A 635 -22.64 25.80 -31.28
C LYS A 635 -22.07 24.65 -30.45
N LYS A 636 -21.22 23.84 -31.08
CA LYS A 636 -20.70 22.63 -30.50
C LYS A 636 -19.19 22.56 -30.71
N VAL A 637 -18.53 21.92 -29.75
CA VAL A 637 -17.09 21.65 -29.75
C VAL A 637 -16.90 20.17 -29.54
N TRP A 638 -16.09 19.54 -30.37
CA TRP A 638 -15.82 18.09 -30.31
C TRP A 638 -14.46 17.82 -29.70
N PRO A 639 -14.36 16.97 -28.66
CA PRO A 639 -13.07 16.46 -28.21
C PRO A 639 -12.37 15.66 -29.31
N VAL A 640 -11.09 15.86 -29.49
CA VAL A 640 -10.23 15.12 -30.42
C VAL A 640 -9.72 13.87 -29.70
N ILE A 641 -10.14 12.68 -30.17
CA ILE A 641 -9.71 11.39 -29.64
C ILE A 641 -8.34 10.98 -30.22
N ASP A 642 -8.21 11.18 -31.54
CA ASP A 642 -7.03 10.82 -32.31
C ASP A 642 -6.91 11.70 -33.55
N CYS A 643 -5.68 11.87 -34.06
CA CYS A 643 -5.43 12.58 -35.30
C CYS A 643 -4.34 11.89 -36.11
N GLN A 644 -4.56 11.73 -37.39
CA GLN A 644 -3.66 11.05 -38.31
C GLN A 644 -3.49 11.82 -39.62
N ILE A 645 -2.33 11.75 -40.23
CA ILE A 645 -2.11 12.25 -41.58
C ILE A 645 -2.30 11.07 -42.53
N VAL A 646 -3.24 11.21 -43.42
CA VAL A 646 -3.65 10.13 -44.38
C VAL A 646 -3.84 10.73 -45.76
N ALA A 647 -3.66 9.89 -46.79
CA ALA A 647 -3.97 10.29 -48.16
C ALA A 647 -5.47 10.50 -48.36
N ARG A 648 -5.88 11.49 -49.11
CA ARG A 648 -7.29 11.79 -49.37
C ARG A 648 -8.04 10.62 -50.03
N SER A 649 -7.35 9.82 -50.79
CA SER A 649 -7.87 8.63 -51.46
C SER A 649 -8.20 7.49 -50.51
N SER A 650 -7.61 7.44 -49.33
CA SER A 650 -7.84 6.40 -48.30
C SER A 650 -9.06 6.70 -47.42
N LEU A 651 -9.64 7.90 -47.50
CA LEU A 651 -10.80 8.28 -46.68
C LEU A 651 -12.10 7.67 -47.16
N THR A 652 -12.88 7.11 -46.24
CA THR A 652 -14.21 6.57 -46.50
C THR A 652 -15.25 7.67 -46.70
N ILE A 653 -16.44 7.31 -47.22
CA ILE A 653 -17.58 8.24 -47.34
C ILE A 653 -17.99 8.77 -45.95
N GLU A 654 -17.96 7.92 -44.93
CA GLU A 654 -18.25 8.31 -43.54
C GLU A 654 -17.29 9.38 -43.05
N GLN A 655 -16.01 9.23 -43.33
CA GLN A 655 -14.95 10.15 -42.85
C GLN A 655 -14.92 11.49 -43.63
N ALA A 656 -15.29 11.48 -44.91
CA ALA A 656 -15.08 12.61 -45.77
C ALA A 656 -16.34 13.17 -46.40
N GLY A 657 -17.46 12.47 -46.32
CA GLY A 657 -18.73 12.82 -46.99
C GLY A 657 -18.69 12.68 -48.51
N LYS A 658 -17.55 12.37 -49.13
CA LYS A 658 -17.36 12.15 -50.59
C LYS A 658 -16.05 11.44 -50.85
N LEU A 659 -16.06 10.46 -51.70
CA LEU A 659 -14.83 9.83 -52.22
C LEU A 659 -14.15 10.76 -53.24
N LYS A 660 -12.84 10.90 -53.13
CA LYS A 660 -12.00 11.67 -54.05
C LYS A 660 -10.71 10.91 -54.27
N PRO A 661 -10.40 10.44 -55.47
CA PRO A 661 -9.14 9.81 -55.78
C PRO A 661 -8.06 10.90 -55.91
N SER A 662 -7.39 11.23 -54.81
CA SER A 662 -6.38 12.23 -54.76
C SER A 662 -5.28 11.78 -53.80
N ALA A 663 -4.00 11.94 -54.20
CA ALA A 663 -2.84 11.69 -53.34
C ALA A 663 -2.59 12.80 -52.34
N GLU A 664 -3.41 13.85 -52.30
CA GLU A 664 -3.32 14.96 -51.35
C GLU A 664 -3.36 14.44 -49.94
N GLU A 665 -2.45 14.86 -49.07
CA GLU A 665 -2.46 14.51 -47.65
C GLU A 665 -3.50 15.35 -46.90
N CYS A 666 -4.23 14.69 -46.00
CA CYS A 666 -5.22 15.30 -45.14
C CYS A 666 -4.94 14.95 -43.69
N VAL A 667 -5.24 15.87 -42.80
CA VAL A 667 -5.34 15.58 -41.36
C VAL A 667 -6.73 15.05 -41.11
N LEU A 668 -6.82 13.82 -40.62
CA LEU A 668 -8.04 13.17 -40.19
C LEU A 668 -8.12 13.19 -38.66
N PHE A 669 -9.19 13.77 -38.13
CA PHE A 669 -9.48 13.81 -36.71
C PHE A 669 -10.59 12.84 -36.38
N LYS A 670 -10.38 12.00 -35.37
CA LYS A 670 -11.41 11.19 -34.74
C LYS A 670 -12.04 11.98 -33.60
N LEU A 671 -13.36 12.14 -33.61
CA LEU A 671 -14.10 13.00 -32.71
C LEU A 671 -14.81 12.21 -31.63
N GLY A 672 -14.84 12.77 -30.41
CA GLY A 672 -15.65 12.28 -29.30
C GLY A 672 -17.05 12.89 -29.29
N LYS A 673 -17.79 12.69 -28.21
CA LYS A 673 -19.13 13.25 -28.01
C LYS A 673 -18.99 14.78 -27.88
N PRO A 674 -19.78 15.56 -28.63
CA PRO A 674 -19.64 17.02 -28.62
C PRO A 674 -20.11 17.65 -27.33
N LEU A 675 -19.47 18.75 -26.95
CA LEU A 675 -19.89 19.69 -25.92
C LEU A 675 -20.68 20.79 -26.56
N THR A 676 -21.74 21.24 -25.92
CA THR A 676 -22.52 22.39 -26.38
C THR A 676 -22.01 23.65 -25.67
N LEU A 677 -21.63 24.68 -26.40
CA LEU A 677 -21.25 25.96 -25.83
C LEU A 677 -22.44 26.64 -25.14
N GLY A 678 -22.17 27.29 -24.03
CA GLY A 678 -23.20 28.04 -23.28
C GLY A 678 -23.85 29.17 -24.11
N SER A 679 -23.05 29.82 -24.99
CA SER A 679 -23.54 30.79 -26.00
C SER A 679 -22.90 30.43 -27.36
N PRO A 680 -23.66 30.42 -28.47
CA PRO A 680 -23.12 30.17 -29.79
C PRO A 680 -22.20 31.33 -30.21
N VAL A 681 -21.07 31.01 -30.85
CA VAL A 681 -20.17 32.01 -31.45
C VAL A 681 -20.66 32.29 -32.88
N GLU A 682 -21.21 33.47 -33.08
CA GLU A 682 -21.84 33.89 -34.34
C GLU A 682 -20.86 34.52 -35.33
N SER A 683 -21.32 34.76 -36.54
CA SER A 683 -20.59 35.51 -37.60
C SER A 683 -19.25 34.89 -38.02
N VAL A 684 -19.20 33.54 -38.09
CA VAL A 684 -18.02 32.85 -38.63
C VAL A 684 -17.94 33.08 -40.14
N PRO A 685 -16.82 33.60 -40.68
CA PRO A 685 -16.71 33.92 -42.12
C PRO A 685 -16.87 32.66 -43.00
N HIS A 686 -17.47 32.86 -44.18
CA HIS A 686 -17.57 31.78 -45.18
C HIS A 686 -16.26 31.53 -45.94
N ARG A 687 -15.51 32.57 -46.20
CA ARG A 687 -14.24 32.59 -46.95
C ARG A 687 -13.48 33.89 -46.63
N PRO A 688 -12.18 33.95 -46.74
CA PRO A 688 -11.26 32.88 -47.09
C PRO A 688 -11.03 31.89 -45.92
N ILE A 689 -10.57 30.67 -46.23
CA ILE A 689 -10.41 29.57 -45.27
C ILE A 689 -9.44 29.93 -44.12
N ASP A 690 -8.39 30.69 -44.40
CA ASP A 690 -7.41 31.18 -43.42
C ASP A 690 -8.02 32.09 -42.34
N ARG A 691 -9.15 32.75 -42.62
CA ARG A 691 -9.88 33.54 -41.63
C ARG A 691 -10.86 32.73 -40.78
N THR A 692 -11.25 31.55 -41.21
CA THR A 692 -12.18 30.66 -40.50
C THR A 692 -11.46 29.65 -39.60
N MET A 693 -10.16 29.49 -39.76
CA MET A 693 -9.33 28.58 -38.96
C MET A 693 -8.47 29.38 -38.00
N LYS A 694 -8.72 29.21 -36.72
CA LYS A 694 -7.94 29.79 -35.64
C LYS A 694 -7.50 28.72 -34.69
N LEU A 695 -6.31 28.86 -34.11
CA LEU A 695 -5.94 28.20 -32.88
C LEU A 695 -6.35 29.13 -31.72
N THR A 696 -7.14 28.63 -30.80
CA THR A 696 -7.66 29.36 -29.66
C THR A 696 -7.78 28.42 -28.46
N THR A 697 -8.30 28.88 -27.35
CA THR A 697 -8.64 28.06 -26.19
C THR A 697 -10.16 27.89 -26.07
N LEU A 698 -10.59 26.86 -25.35
CA LEU A 698 -12.01 26.68 -25.06
C LEU A 698 -12.57 27.87 -24.27
N SER A 699 -11.80 28.32 -23.29
CA SER A 699 -12.14 29.53 -22.49
C SER A 699 -12.33 30.78 -23.34
N ASN A 700 -11.49 30.99 -24.36
CA ASN A 700 -11.64 32.11 -25.27
C ASN A 700 -12.88 31.98 -26.18
N LEU A 701 -13.25 30.75 -26.54
CA LEU A 701 -14.49 30.51 -27.30
C LEU A 701 -15.75 30.77 -26.46
N GLU A 702 -15.76 30.38 -25.20
CA GLU A 702 -16.90 30.56 -24.30
C GLU A 702 -17.15 32.04 -23.95
N LYS A 703 -16.11 32.86 -23.93
CA LYS A 703 -16.19 34.29 -23.66
C LYS A 703 -16.65 35.12 -24.88
N ALA A 704 -16.46 34.58 -26.08
CA ALA A 704 -16.74 35.32 -27.32
C ALA A 704 -18.16 35.07 -27.81
N SER A 705 -18.91 36.09 -28.09
CA SER A 705 -20.22 36.05 -28.76
C SER A 705 -20.10 36.10 -30.30
N VAL A 706 -19.05 36.74 -30.81
CA VAL A 706 -18.78 36.90 -32.23
C VAL A 706 -17.39 36.34 -32.59
N PHE A 707 -17.28 35.64 -33.70
CA PHE A 707 -16.03 34.97 -34.10
C PHE A 707 -14.82 35.94 -34.26
N LYS A 708 -15.08 37.21 -34.54
CA LYS A 708 -14.02 38.22 -34.62
C LYS A 708 -13.32 38.43 -33.28
N GLU A 709 -14.06 38.31 -32.21
CA GLU A 709 -13.59 38.49 -30.80
C GLU A 709 -12.77 37.30 -30.30
N VAL A 710 -12.89 36.15 -30.92
CA VAL A 710 -12.14 34.97 -30.54
C VAL A 710 -10.62 35.23 -30.70
N GLU A 711 -9.91 35.28 -29.60
CA GLU A 711 -8.48 35.52 -29.58
C GLU A 711 -7.72 34.31 -30.13
N LYS A 712 -6.69 34.60 -30.95
CA LYS A 712 -5.76 33.57 -31.44
C LYS A 712 -4.64 33.35 -30.44
N VAL A 713 -4.42 32.11 -30.10
CA VAL A 713 -3.21 31.70 -29.38
C VAL A 713 -2.09 31.30 -30.36
N TYR A 714 -0.86 31.28 -29.91
CA TYR A 714 0.36 31.10 -30.75
C TYR A 714 0.51 32.20 -31.83
N SER A 715 -0.13 33.34 -31.67
CA SER A 715 -0.03 34.46 -32.62
C SER A 715 1.24 35.29 -32.41
N GLN A 716 1.83 35.23 -31.24
CA GLN A 716 3.10 35.90 -30.93
C GLN A 716 4.26 34.94 -31.14
N THR A 717 5.26 35.35 -31.90
CA THR A 717 6.55 34.68 -31.92
C THR A 717 7.16 34.81 -30.54
N LEU A 718 7.27 33.71 -29.80
CA LEU A 718 8.21 33.66 -28.69
C LEU A 718 9.60 33.93 -29.25
N ASN A 719 10.15 35.12 -29.02
CA ASN A 719 11.52 35.50 -29.37
C ASN A 719 12.51 34.63 -28.56
#